data_19da1b37003989fa1a8fcf3d5b4cacae
#
_entry.id   19da1b37003989fa1a8fcf3d5b4cacae
#
_cell.length_a   1.000
_cell.length_b   1.000
_cell.length_c   1.000
_cell.angle_alpha   90.00
_cell.angle_beta   90.00
_cell.angle_gamma   90.00
#
_symmetry.space_group_name_H-M   'P 1'
#
loop_
_entity.id
_entity.type
_entity.pdbx_description
1 polymer ?
#
loop_
_entity_poly.entity_id
_entity_poly.type
_entity_poly.pdbx_seq_one_letter_code
_entity_poly.pdbx_strand_id
1 'polypeptide(L)'
;GKMCRHIVMVLPFRSSCDAMAALIRREKERFKNLGEYEIINIAGFDETTIYGSTDDVKRAIKDCEEKGRKTLTLTVNRMLTGTTVPEWDTMIFLKDTASPQEYDQAIFRLQNQYVTTFKDEDGNIIRYNMKPQTLLVDFDPDRMFRLQEMKSQLYNVNTEVQGNVQLKERIAKELSVSPIIVLNRNKLQEVTPTDITDAVREYSRNRSIIDDAGDIPADNVLLGDAEILKVIQGIAPIDAKKGLQIKPSEGEGDDYDTPDKPTEPGNDDAADDNNRKEQPSQQQETGDDTLAKRLAAYYARILFFAFLTESRVKSLEEVIAAIPATEDNQRITKNLGLDINVLRAIQEKSNPFILQKFDYKIENTNDLICDTALQPLERVEVAMRKFGRLSDSEIVTPAKVADKMVANLPTEETTNNEDTKYLDIASKQGEFSIALYKRFGENVKARLYAIPTSTLAYEFTRKIYTLLGMPVENIFSDFTSYDLIGSNNQKIIKKLKDMKFETIIGNPPYQETNLGNGNGSDPIYHLFIDVAKDFSKKTIFIHPARFLFNAGKTPKEWNTKMLNDSHFKVLNYWDKSDDVFNFVDIKGGIAVTQWNSSEKTAPIVSFTPHKKLRNIIKKVVHHNMRSFSDIVYPRDLYKLNESVYIENPEIEGRHSKGHRYDLGSNVYKLYPEVFYSEKPNDDTTEYALIYGKKGNERELKWIKSSYLKLPENFKSWKVFIPKANGAGILGEVLSAPMIGEPYTGHTLTFLSIGNFNTREEATAVLKYIQTKFARTLLGTLKVTQDNPKDTWANVPMQD
;
A
#
# COMPACT_ATOMS: atom_id res chain seq x y z
N GLY A 1 29.44 20.14 -30.03
CA GLY A 1 29.92 19.02 -29.28
C GLY A 1 28.95 17.84 -29.41
N LYS A 2 29.44 16.65 -29.49
CA LYS A 2 28.57 15.47 -29.54
C LYS A 2 28.24 15.07 -28.08
N MET A 3 26.99 15.18 -27.67
CA MET A 3 26.50 14.62 -26.41
C MET A 3 26.46 13.09 -26.45
N CYS A 4 26.23 12.45 -25.32
CA CYS A 4 26.17 11.00 -25.15
C CYS A 4 27.50 10.28 -25.45
N ARG A 5 28.62 10.91 -25.09
CA ARG A 5 29.95 10.23 -25.15
C ARG A 5 30.23 9.48 -23.87
N HIS A 6 30.02 10.14 -22.74
CA HIS A 6 30.25 9.58 -21.40
C HIS A 6 28.97 9.71 -20.59
N ILE A 7 28.19 8.63 -20.58
CA ILE A 7 26.89 8.55 -19.90
C ILE A 7 27.09 8.04 -18.48
N VAL A 8 26.41 8.64 -17.51
CA VAL A 8 26.20 8.07 -16.18
C VAL A 8 24.73 7.70 -16.02
N MET A 9 24.46 6.46 -15.62
CA MET A 9 23.12 5.96 -15.36
C MET A 9 22.96 5.70 -13.86
N VAL A 10 22.01 6.40 -13.25
CA VAL A 10 21.71 6.31 -11.82
C VAL A 10 20.57 5.33 -11.62
N LEU A 11 20.83 4.21 -10.95
CA LEU A 11 19.93 3.07 -10.75
C LEU A 11 19.50 2.96 -9.29
N PRO A 12 18.35 2.33 -8.99
CA PRO A 12 17.84 2.27 -7.61
C PRO A 12 18.65 1.35 -6.69
N PHE A 13 19.19 0.22 -7.21
CA PHE A 13 19.84 -0.80 -6.40
C PHE A 13 21.14 -1.30 -7.06
N ARG A 14 22.01 -1.91 -6.27
CA ARG A 14 23.26 -2.52 -6.74
C ARG A 14 22.97 -3.67 -7.72
N SER A 15 22.02 -4.53 -7.39
CA SER A 15 21.55 -5.60 -8.27
C SER A 15 21.00 -5.07 -9.61
N SER A 16 20.38 -3.88 -9.62
CA SER A 16 19.94 -3.24 -10.85
C SER A 16 21.10 -2.83 -11.75
N CYS A 17 22.26 -2.46 -11.18
CA CYS A 17 23.46 -2.16 -11.96
C CYS A 17 23.98 -3.43 -12.67
N ASP A 18 24.03 -4.56 -11.98
CA ASP A 18 24.46 -5.84 -12.55
C ASP A 18 23.49 -6.33 -13.63
N ALA A 19 22.20 -6.28 -13.34
CA ALA A 19 21.15 -6.65 -14.29
C ALA A 19 21.20 -5.77 -15.55
N MET A 20 21.38 -4.45 -15.41
CA MET A 20 21.50 -3.52 -16.53
C MET A 20 22.77 -3.80 -17.34
N ALA A 21 23.92 -4.04 -16.71
CA ALA A 21 25.15 -4.40 -17.39
C ALA A 21 24.99 -5.69 -18.21
N ALA A 22 24.38 -6.72 -17.61
CA ALA A 22 24.10 -7.98 -18.30
C ALA A 22 23.13 -7.81 -19.46
N LEU A 23 22.06 -7.02 -19.26
CA LEU A 23 21.06 -6.73 -20.29
C LEU A 23 21.70 -6.03 -21.50
N ILE A 24 22.50 -4.99 -21.28
CA ILE A 24 23.15 -4.24 -22.38
C ILE A 24 24.12 -5.15 -23.14
N ARG A 25 24.91 -5.97 -22.44
CA ARG A 25 25.83 -6.94 -23.08
C ARG A 25 25.08 -7.96 -23.91
N ARG A 26 23.91 -8.43 -23.45
CA ARG A 26 23.06 -9.40 -24.19
C ARG A 26 22.42 -8.79 -25.42
N GLU A 27 21.89 -7.55 -25.29
CA GLU A 27 21.09 -6.92 -26.33
C GLU A 27 21.90 -6.02 -27.30
N LYS A 28 23.23 -5.96 -27.14
CA LYS A 28 24.12 -5.08 -27.95
C LYS A 28 23.99 -5.26 -29.46
N GLU A 29 23.64 -6.45 -29.90
CA GLU A 29 23.46 -6.72 -31.38
C GLU A 29 22.12 -6.19 -31.87
N ARG A 30 21.08 -6.23 -31.00
CA ARG A 30 19.77 -5.67 -31.31
C ARG A 30 19.78 -4.14 -31.27
N PHE A 31 20.51 -3.57 -30.27
CA PHE A 31 20.66 -2.13 -30.09
C PHE A 31 22.10 -1.70 -30.35
N LYS A 32 22.47 -1.62 -31.62
CA LYS A 32 23.85 -1.32 -32.04
C LYS A 32 24.46 -0.10 -31.38
N ASN A 33 23.66 0.95 -31.14
CA ASN A 33 24.11 2.17 -30.45
C ASN A 33 24.60 1.91 -29.04
N LEU A 34 23.99 0.95 -28.30
CA LEU A 34 24.43 0.57 -26.95
C LEU A 34 25.70 -0.28 -26.98
N GLY A 35 25.94 -1.03 -28.06
CA GLY A 35 27.16 -1.84 -28.23
C GLY A 35 28.44 -1.02 -28.39
N GLU A 36 28.34 0.30 -28.65
CA GLU A 36 29.48 1.21 -28.78
C GLU A 36 30.04 1.67 -27.43
N TYR A 37 29.33 1.39 -26.32
CA TYR A 37 29.73 1.84 -24.98
C TYR A 37 30.52 0.79 -24.23
N GLU A 38 31.61 1.23 -23.61
CA GLU A 38 32.30 0.48 -22.56
C GLU A 38 31.49 0.62 -21.26
N ILE A 39 31.11 -0.52 -20.65
CA ILE A 39 30.27 -0.51 -19.45
C ILE A 39 31.17 -0.47 -18.23
N ILE A 40 31.02 0.59 -17.44
CA ILE A 40 31.73 0.81 -16.18
C ILE A 40 30.72 0.64 -15.01
N ASN A 41 30.59 -0.58 -14.49
CA ASN A 41 29.73 -0.85 -13.33
C ASN A 41 30.50 -0.58 -12.03
N ILE A 42 30.12 0.48 -11.28
CA ILE A 42 30.84 0.90 -10.08
C ILE A 42 30.09 0.60 -8.78
N ALA A 43 28.89 0.07 -8.87
CA ALA A 43 28.02 -0.21 -7.73
C ALA A 43 27.53 -1.67 -7.66
N GLY A 44 27.89 -2.52 -8.60
CA GLY A 44 27.44 -3.92 -8.68
C GLY A 44 28.04 -4.83 -7.60
N PHE A 45 27.56 -6.06 -7.58
CA PHE A 45 28.11 -7.17 -6.79
C PHE A 45 28.99 -8.09 -7.64
N ASP A 46 29.02 -7.85 -8.96
CA ASP A 46 29.75 -8.70 -9.90
C ASP A 46 31.24 -8.72 -9.55
N GLU A 47 31.80 -9.91 -9.35
CA GLU A 47 33.24 -10.13 -9.09
C GLU A 47 34.12 -9.59 -10.24
N THR A 48 33.55 -9.38 -11.41
CA THR A 48 34.22 -8.75 -12.55
C THR A 48 34.37 -7.23 -12.42
N THR A 49 33.88 -6.63 -11.33
CA THR A 49 33.96 -5.19 -11.09
C THR A 49 35.37 -4.82 -10.67
N ILE A 50 36.19 -4.44 -11.64
CA ILE A 50 37.62 -4.05 -11.46
C ILE A 50 37.81 -2.62 -10.92
N TYR A 51 36.71 -1.87 -10.67
CA TYR A 51 36.77 -0.47 -10.29
C TYR A 51 36.63 -0.32 -8.75
N GLY A 52 37.77 -0.57 -8.05
CA GLY A 52 37.84 -0.49 -6.59
C GLY A 52 37.77 0.94 -6.04
N SER A 53 38.29 1.91 -6.78
CA SER A 53 38.38 3.32 -6.37
C SER A 53 37.74 4.28 -7.38
N THR A 54 37.51 5.51 -6.96
CA THR A 54 37.07 6.58 -7.85
C THR A 54 38.11 6.95 -8.92
N ASP A 55 39.37 6.78 -8.58
CA ASP A 55 40.49 7.08 -9.51
C ASP A 55 40.60 6.01 -10.60
N ASP A 56 40.27 4.75 -10.31
CA ASP A 56 40.17 3.70 -11.31
C ASP A 56 39.08 4.00 -12.35
N VAL A 57 37.94 4.49 -11.89
CA VAL A 57 36.83 4.90 -12.77
C VAL A 57 37.23 6.07 -13.66
N LYS A 58 37.88 7.10 -13.08
CA LYS A 58 38.37 8.28 -13.84
C LYS A 58 39.43 7.84 -14.88
N ARG A 59 40.35 6.98 -14.50
CA ARG A 59 41.36 6.43 -15.44
C ARG A 59 40.67 5.66 -16.57
N ALA A 60 39.71 4.80 -16.28
CA ALA A 60 38.98 4.05 -17.30
C ALA A 60 38.21 4.95 -18.29
N ILE A 61 37.58 5.99 -17.77
CA ILE A 61 36.87 6.97 -18.62
C ILE A 61 37.87 7.72 -19.50
N LYS A 62 39.02 8.18 -18.93
CA LYS A 62 40.04 8.88 -19.65
C LYS A 62 40.72 8.01 -20.73
N ASP A 63 41.03 6.77 -20.40
CA ASP A 63 41.59 5.80 -21.37
C ASP A 63 40.63 5.51 -22.54
N CYS A 64 39.32 5.51 -22.26
CA CYS A 64 38.32 5.38 -23.32
C CYS A 64 38.22 6.65 -24.15
N GLU A 65 38.28 7.82 -23.54
CA GLU A 65 38.28 9.12 -24.22
C GLU A 65 39.50 9.23 -25.18
N GLU A 66 40.69 8.91 -24.71
CA GLU A 66 41.93 8.92 -25.50
C GLU A 66 41.90 7.95 -26.69
N LYS A 67 41.15 6.84 -26.56
CA LYS A 67 40.91 5.86 -27.64
C LYS A 67 39.69 6.16 -28.48
N GLY A 68 39.03 7.28 -28.27
CA GLY A 68 37.79 7.69 -28.96
C GLY A 68 36.57 6.81 -28.69
N ARG A 69 36.60 6.04 -27.59
CA ARG A 69 35.49 5.15 -27.16
C ARG A 69 34.48 5.91 -26.29
N LYS A 70 33.26 5.39 -26.24
CA LYS A 70 32.19 5.89 -25.37
C LYS A 70 32.10 5.07 -24.09
N THR A 71 31.66 5.68 -22.99
CA THR A 71 31.47 4.98 -21.72
C THR A 71 30.04 5.11 -21.19
N LEU A 72 29.57 4.05 -20.55
CA LEU A 72 28.32 4.02 -19.80
C LEU A 72 28.63 3.58 -18.36
N THR A 73 28.61 4.53 -17.44
CA THR A 73 28.87 4.29 -16.03
C THR A 73 27.54 3.96 -15.30
N LEU A 74 27.47 2.81 -14.59
CA LEU A 74 26.31 2.39 -13.82
C LEU A 74 26.60 2.62 -12.32
N THR A 75 25.71 3.35 -11.65
CA THR A 75 25.87 3.69 -10.22
C THR A 75 24.53 3.76 -9.51
N VAL A 76 24.56 3.67 -8.18
CA VAL A 76 23.42 3.97 -7.31
C VAL A 76 23.60 5.36 -6.69
N ASN A 77 24.62 5.52 -5.85
CA ASN A 77 24.97 6.80 -5.19
C ASN A 77 26.47 7.10 -5.28
N ARG A 78 27.25 6.09 -5.65
CA ARG A 78 28.71 6.22 -5.69
C ARG A 78 29.09 7.25 -6.73
N MET A 79 29.97 8.19 -6.35
CA MET A 79 30.44 9.31 -7.19
C MET A 79 29.39 10.38 -7.54
N LEU A 80 28.16 10.30 -7.07
CA LEU A 80 27.17 11.39 -7.18
C LEU A 80 27.41 12.48 -6.15
N THR A 81 28.09 12.15 -5.04
CA THR A 81 28.48 13.08 -3.99
C THR A 81 29.98 13.05 -3.79
N GLY A 82 30.61 14.21 -3.52
CA GLY A 82 32.02 14.31 -3.17
C GLY A 82 33.05 14.12 -4.29
N THR A 83 32.67 13.68 -5.49
CA THR A 83 33.57 13.37 -6.59
C THR A 83 33.15 14.06 -7.86
N THR A 84 34.13 14.59 -8.62
CA THR A 84 33.89 15.21 -9.93
C THR A 84 34.45 14.34 -11.04
N VAL A 85 33.63 14.08 -12.07
CA VAL A 85 34.01 13.43 -13.33
C VAL A 85 33.67 14.40 -14.45
N PRO A 86 34.60 15.23 -14.88
CA PRO A 86 34.33 16.30 -15.85
C PRO A 86 33.83 15.77 -17.19
N GLU A 87 34.24 14.56 -17.56
CA GLU A 87 33.95 13.92 -18.84
C GLU A 87 32.48 13.55 -19.00
N TRP A 88 31.71 13.32 -17.91
CA TRP A 88 30.30 13.00 -18.01
C TRP A 88 29.51 14.14 -18.66
N ASP A 89 28.94 13.85 -19.82
CA ASP A 89 28.15 14.79 -20.61
C ASP A 89 26.64 14.48 -20.59
N THR A 90 26.28 13.26 -20.20
CA THR A 90 24.88 12.81 -20.17
C THR A 90 24.62 12.02 -18.87
N MET A 91 23.49 12.31 -18.25
CA MET A 91 22.98 11.55 -17.09
C MET A 91 21.59 10.99 -17.39
N ILE A 92 21.41 9.69 -17.13
CA ILE A 92 20.10 9.01 -17.20
C ILE A 92 19.71 8.68 -15.77
N PHE A 93 18.62 9.27 -15.29
CA PHE A 93 18.17 9.13 -13.91
C PHE A 93 16.99 8.15 -13.86
N LEU A 94 17.26 6.94 -13.32
CA LEU A 94 16.30 5.85 -13.20
C LEU A 94 16.01 5.48 -11.74
N LYS A 95 16.66 6.16 -10.80
CA LYS A 95 16.44 5.97 -9.38
C LYS A 95 15.27 6.85 -8.93
N ASP A 96 14.33 6.26 -8.17
CA ASP A 96 13.35 7.07 -7.46
C ASP A 96 13.99 7.70 -6.22
N THR A 97 13.79 9.02 -6.05
CA THR A 97 14.23 9.77 -4.86
C THR A 97 13.18 10.79 -4.48
N ALA A 98 12.81 10.78 -3.21
CA ALA A 98 11.93 11.79 -2.63
C ALA A 98 12.69 13.09 -2.28
N SER A 99 14.03 13.10 -2.35
CA SER A 99 14.87 14.24 -2.00
C SER A 99 15.16 15.11 -3.20
N PRO A 100 14.56 16.31 -3.33
CA PRO A 100 14.92 17.28 -4.36
C PRO A 100 16.41 17.68 -4.29
N GLN A 101 16.99 17.68 -3.07
CA GLN A 101 18.39 18.03 -2.84
C GLN A 101 19.33 16.97 -3.43
N GLU A 102 19.02 15.67 -3.30
CA GLU A 102 19.81 14.61 -3.92
C GLU A 102 19.80 14.71 -5.44
N TYR A 103 18.63 15.01 -5.99
CA TYR A 103 18.44 15.19 -7.42
C TYR A 103 19.21 16.41 -7.97
N ASP A 104 19.12 17.56 -7.29
CA ASP A 104 19.84 18.78 -7.68
C ASP A 104 21.35 18.59 -7.58
N GLN A 105 21.84 17.90 -6.55
CA GLN A 105 23.25 17.54 -6.43
C GLN A 105 23.75 16.66 -7.58
N ALA A 106 22.95 15.70 -8.03
CA ALA A 106 23.29 14.87 -9.16
C ALA A 106 23.40 15.68 -10.46
N ILE A 107 22.45 16.61 -10.70
CA ILE A 107 22.47 17.55 -11.83
C ILE A 107 23.74 18.41 -11.78
N PHE A 108 24.12 18.89 -10.60
CA PHE A 108 25.30 19.73 -10.42
C PHE A 108 26.58 19.01 -10.83
N ARG A 109 26.66 17.69 -10.66
CA ARG A 109 27.83 16.89 -11.10
C ARG A 109 27.96 16.85 -12.63
N LEU A 110 26.85 16.88 -13.33
CA LEU A 110 26.85 16.93 -14.79
C LEU A 110 27.33 18.29 -15.32
N GLN A 111 27.13 19.37 -14.57
CA GLN A 111 27.47 20.75 -14.99
C GLN A 111 28.94 21.13 -14.87
N ASN A 112 29.81 20.26 -14.33
CA ASN A 112 31.23 20.54 -14.22
C ASN A 112 31.86 20.70 -15.59
N GLN A 113 32.66 21.75 -15.76
CA GLN A 113 33.34 22.03 -17.03
C GLN A 113 34.40 20.97 -17.34
N TYR A 114 34.48 20.57 -18.60
CA TYR A 114 35.56 19.75 -19.13
C TYR A 114 36.36 20.56 -20.12
N VAL A 115 37.47 21.16 -19.65
CA VAL A 115 38.35 22.03 -20.44
C VAL A 115 39.65 21.29 -20.70
N THR A 116 40.00 21.20 -21.98
CA THR A 116 41.27 20.65 -22.46
C THR A 116 42.09 21.74 -23.11
N THR A 117 43.39 21.67 -23.00
CA THR A 117 44.33 22.63 -23.61
C THR A 117 45.01 21.95 -24.81
N PHE A 118 44.98 22.67 -25.93
CA PHE A 118 45.70 22.30 -27.15
C PHE A 118 46.71 23.41 -27.46
N LYS A 119 47.74 23.04 -28.21
CA LYS A 119 48.62 24.02 -28.83
C LYS A 119 48.24 24.16 -30.29
N ASP A 120 48.08 25.41 -30.75
CA ASP A 120 47.84 25.70 -32.17
C ASP A 120 49.16 25.56 -32.96
N GLU A 121 49.09 25.79 -34.25
CA GLU A 121 50.24 25.70 -35.18
C GLU A 121 51.32 26.73 -34.82
N ASP A 122 50.96 27.80 -34.20
CA ASP A 122 51.87 28.89 -33.74
C ASP A 122 52.42 28.66 -32.30
N GLY A 123 52.03 27.57 -31.65
CA GLY A 123 52.47 27.21 -30.28
C GLY A 123 51.66 27.86 -29.17
N ASN A 124 50.59 28.62 -29.47
CA ASN A 124 49.73 29.23 -28.45
C ASN A 124 48.87 28.21 -27.76
N ILE A 125 48.60 28.37 -26.46
CA ILE A 125 47.74 27.47 -25.67
C ILE A 125 46.28 27.91 -25.88
N ILE A 126 45.50 27.07 -26.55
CA ILE A 126 44.07 27.21 -26.70
C ILE A 126 43.37 26.37 -25.67
N ARG A 127 42.48 27.00 -24.88
CA ARG A 127 41.59 26.32 -23.98
C ARG A 127 40.25 26.01 -24.68
N TYR A 128 39.89 24.78 -24.78
CA TYR A 128 38.67 24.32 -25.43
C TYR A 128 37.76 23.59 -24.45
N ASN A 129 36.50 24.01 -24.36
CA ASN A 129 35.48 23.31 -23.57
C ASN A 129 34.95 22.13 -24.37
N MET A 130 35.35 20.94 -23.97
CA MET A 130 34.97 19.66 -24.61
C MET A 130 33.47 19.32 -24.38
N LYS A 131 32.87 19.98 -23.39
CA LYS A 131 31.48 19.75 -22.96
C LYS A 131 30.71 21.08 -22.84
N PRO A 132 30.37 21.71 -23.98
CA PRO A 132 29.66 23.01 -23.94
C PRO A 132 28.21 22.86 -23.51
N GLN A 133 27.64 21.64 -23.61
CA GLN A 133 26.28 21.30 -23.22
C GLN A 133 26.24 19.95 -22.51
N THR A 134 25.26 19.75 -21.65
CA THR A 134 24.99 18.49 -20.96
C THR A 134 23.55 18.09 -21.14
N LEU A 135 23.27 16.78 -21.03
CA LEU A 135 21.93 16.21 -21.18
C LEU A 135 21.55 15.44 -19.92
N LEU A 136 20.46 15.83 -19.28
CA LEU A 136 19.79 15.02 -18.28
C LEU A 136 18.55 14.36 -18.90
N VAL A 137 18.44 13.05 -18.76
CA VAL A 137 17.26 12.28 -19.16
C VAL A 137 16.60 11.75 -17.89
N ASP A 138 15.38 12.16 -17.65
CA ASP A 138 14.57 11.71 -16.53
C ASP A 138 13.25 11.15 -17.05
N PHE A 139 12.80 10.03 -16.46
CA PHE A 139 11.52 9.37 -16.80
C PHE A 139 10.41 9.67 -15.80
N ASP A 140 10.72 10.44 -14.74
CA ASP A 140 9.75 10.86 -13.73
C ASP A 140 9.61 12.40 -13.73
N PRO A 141 8.55 12.92 -14.35
CA PRO A 141 8.31 14.36 -14.40
C PRO A 141 8.06 14.97 -13.01
N ASP A 142 7.57 14.18 -12.04
CA ASP A 142 7.24 14.67 -10.71
C ASP A 142 8.47 15.14 -9.94
N ARG A 143 9.65 14.56 -10.21
CA ARG A 143 10.92 15.05 -9.62
C ARG A 143 11.21 16.48 -9.98
N MET A 144 11.07 16.83 -11.23
CA MET A 144 11.28 18.19 -11.71
C MET A 144 10.26 19.16 -11.08
N PHE A 145 8.99 18.74 -10.99
CA PHE A 145 7.94 19.57 -10.38
C PHE A 145 8.17 19.78 -8.88
N ARG A 146 8.60 18.75 -8.14
CA ARG A 146 9.03 18.89 -6.74
C ARG A 146 10.16 19.91 -6.57
N LEU A 147 11.15 19.87 -7.46
CA LEU A 147 12.27 20.83 -7.43
C LEU A 147 11.78 22.25 -7.69
N GLN A 148 10.89 22.48 -8.66
CA GLN A 148 10.33 23.78 -8.96
C GLN A 148 9.40 24.29 -7.84
N GLU A 149 8.61 23.40 -7.22
CA GLU A 149 7.81 23.74 -6.05
C GLU A 149 8.70 24.15 -4.87
N MET A 150 9.78 23.40 -4.58
CA MET A 150 10.74 23.75 -3.54
C MET A 150 11.37 25.13 -3.77
N LYS A 151 11.75 25.44 -5.01
CA LYS A 151 12.27 26.78 -5.38
C LYS A 151 11.22 27.87 -5.17
N SER A 152 9.97 27.59 -5.47
CA SER A 152 8.85 28.52 -5.20
C SER A 152 8.68 28.77 -3.71
N GLN A 153 8.82 27.74 -2.88
CA GLN A 153 8.77 27.85 -1.41
C GLN A 153 9.88 28.76 -0.86
N LEU A 154 11.11 28.59 -1.35
CA LEU A 154 12.24 29.47 -0.93
C LEU A 154 11.99 30.95 -1.19
N TYR A 155 11.18 31.27 -2.17
CA TYR A 155 10.79 32.62 -2.51
C TYR A 155 9.41 33.02 -1.96
N ASN A 156 8.76 32.16 -1.23
CA ASN A 156 7.38 32.33 -0.73
C ASN A 156 6.40 32.75 -1.85
N VAL A 157 6.53 32.16 -3.02
CA VAL A 157 5.68 32.45 -4.18
C VAL A 157 4.53 31.46 -4.23
N ASN A 158 3.30 31.99 -4.18
CA ASN A 158 2.10 31.15 -4.22
C ASN A 158 1.95 30.44 -5.57
N THR A 159 1.86 29.11 -5.56
CA THR A 159 1.69 28.27 -6.77
C THR A 159 0.24 28.08 -7.15
N GLU A 160 -0.73 28.32 -6.25
CA GLU A 160 -2.16 28.13 -6.47
C GLU A 160 -2.81 29.29 -7.21
N VAL A 161 -2.19 30.48 -7.17
CA VAL A 161 -2.73 31.68 -7.84
C VAL A 161 -2.56 31.59 -9.34
N GLN A 162 -3.65 31.69 -10.08
CA GLN A 162 -3.63 31.73 -11.53
C GLN A 162 -2.91 32.99 -12.04
N GLY A 163 -2.01 32.83 -13.02
CA GLY A 163 -1.29 33.95 -13.62
C GLY A 163 -0.15 34.53 -12.77
N ASN A 164 0.45 33.73 -11.87
CA ASN A 164 1.58 34.14 -11.05
C ASN A 164 2.78 34.60 -11.91
N VAL A 165 2.90 35.91 -12.10
CA VAL A 165 3.91 36.55 -12.96
C VAL A 165 5.31 36.34 -12.40
N GLN A 166 5.51 36.50 -11.07
CA GLN A 166 6.81 36.35 -10.42
C GLN A 166 7.38 34.95 -10.59
N LEU A 167 6.57 33.92 -10.43
CA LEU A 167 6.97 32.52 -10.63
C LEU A 167 7.32 32.26 -12.10
N LYS A 168 6.51 32.78 -13.04
CA LYS A 168 6.78 32.67 -14.49
C LYS A 168 8.07 33.34 -14.90
N GLU A 169 8.35 34.54 -14.40
CA GLU A 169 9.60 35.26 -14.69
C GLU A 169 10.84 34.51 -14.17
N ARG A 170 10.76 33.92 -12.99
CA ARG A 170 11.85 33.10 -12.41
C ARG A 170 12.08 31.82 -13.24
N ILE A 171 11.03 31.12 -13.56
CA ILE A 171 11.12 29.91 -14.41
C ILE A 171 11.66 30.28 -15.81
N ALA A 172 11.25 31.40 -16.40
CA ALA A 172 11.78 31.88 -17.68
C ALA A 172 13.29 32.06 -17.66
N LYS A 173 13.82 32.66 -16.58
CA LYS A 173 15.27 32.80 -16.38
C LYS A 173 16.00 31.47 -16.29
N GLU A 174 15.44 30.51 -15.56
CA GLU A 174 16.03 29.16 -15.49
C GLU A 174 16.01 28.44 -16.82
N LEU A 175 14.86 28.46 -17.54
CA LEU A 175 14.73 27.82 -18.84
C LEU A 175 15.65 28.43 -19.90
N SER A 176 16.02 29.71 -19.78
CA SER A 176 16.98 30.32 -20.68
C SER A 176 18.39 29.72 -20.58
N VAL A 177 18.72 29.13 -19.43
CA VAL A 177 20.01 28.45 -19.17
C VAL A 177 19.91 26.95 -19.29
N SER A 178 18.79 26.38 -18.83
CA SER A 178 18.55 24.93 -18.79
C SER A 178 17.17 24.62 -19.37
N PRO A 179 17.02 24.57 -20.69
CA PRO A 179 15.74 24.30 -21.34
C PRO A 179 15.26 22.88 -21.01
N ILE A 180 13.97 22.75 -20.78
CA ILE A 180 13.29 21.46 -20.58
C ILE A 180 12.62 21.06 -21.89
N ILE A 181 12.91 19.84 -22.35
CA ILE A 181 12.38 19.27 -23.58
C ILE A 181 11.62 18.00 -23.22
N VAL A 182 10.37 17.91 -23.60
CA VAL A 182 9.55 16.71 -23.42
C VAL A 182 9.37 15.96 -24.74
N LEU A 183 9.31 14.63 -24.65
CA LEU A 183 8.98 13.78 -25.78
C LEU A 183 7.47 13.49 -25.76
N ASN A 184 6.72 14.13 -26.66
CA ASN A 184 5.29 13.93 -26.80
C ASN A 184 4.99 13.27 -28.15
N ARG A 185 4.44 12.06 -28.15
CA ARG A 185 4.06 11.30 -29.37
C ARG A 185 5.17 11.30 -30.43
N ASN A 186 6.40 10.97 -30.01
CA ASN A 186 7.62 10.95 -30.87
C ASN A 186 8.06 12.32 -31.43
N LYS A 187 7.57 13.43 -30.83
CA LYS A 187 8.04 14.78 -31.15
C LYS A 187 8.68 15.41 -29.92
N LEU A 188 9.86 16.00 -30.10
CA LEU A 188 10.51 16.82 -29.08
C LEU A 188 9.81 18.17 -29.04
N GLN A 189 9.41 18.61 -27.86
CA GLN A 189 8.73 19.88 -27.60
C GLN A 189 9.43 20.61 -26.47
N GLU A 190 9.81 21.85 -26.68
CA GLU A 190 10.34 22.70 -25.64
C GLU A 190 9.19 23.18 -24.73
N VAL A 191 9.43 23.15 -23.43
CA VAL A 191 8.44 23.50 -22.40
C VAL A 191 8.55 24.99 -22.09
N THR A 192 7.42 25.66 -22.04
CA THR A 192 7.31 27.09 -21.72
C THR A 192 7.21 27.33 -20.21
N PRO A 193 7.50 28.55 -19.71
CA PRO A 193 7.26 28.90 -18.30
C PRO A 193 5.80 28.68 -17.88
N THR A 194 4.84 28.88 -18.79
CA THR A 194 3.43 28.64 -18.50
C THR A 194 3.13 27.17 -18.30
N ASP A 195 3.65 26.29 -19.16
CA ASP A 195 3.47 24.84 -19.04
C ASP A 195 4.02 24.35 -17.68
N ILE A 196 5.18 24.88 -17.25
CA ILE A 196 5.76 24.51 -15.94
C ILE A 196 4.92 25.03 -14.79
N THR A 197 4.47 26.31 -14.83
CA THR A 197 3.64 26.84 -13.75
C THR A 197 2.32 26.11 -13.62
N ASP A 198 1.71 25.71 -14.73
CA ASP A 198 0.46 24.98 -14.74
C ASP A 198 0.68 23.53 -14.21
N ALA A 199 1.77 22.86 -14.62
CA ALA A 199 2.14 21.56 -14.12
C ALA A 199 2.51 21.58 -12.63
N VAL A 200 3.27 22.57 -12.15
CA VAL A 200 3.59 22.72 -10.72
C VAL A 200 2.34 22.98 -9.91
N ARG A 201 1.41 23.80 -10.42
CA ARG A 201 0.11 24.04 -9.77
C ARG A 201 -0.70 22.75 -9.70
N GLU A 202 -0.81 22.01 -10.78
CA GLU A 202 -1.51 20.72 -10.81
C GLU A 202 -0.85 19.72 -9.87
N TYR A 203 0.46 19.64 -9.87
CA TYR A 203 1.21 18.79 -8.93
C TYR A 203 0.94 19.20 -7.48
N SER A 204 1.03 20.47 -7.13
CA SER A 204 0.74 20.98 -5.78
C SER A 204 -0.70 20.66 -5.35
N ARG A 205 -1.68 20.89 -6.25
CA ARG A 205 -3.10 20.58 -5.99
C ARG A 205 -3.40 19.10 -5.82
N ASN A 206 -2.70 18.24 -6.53
CA ASN A 206 -2.90 16.79 -6.46
C ASN A 206 -2.13 16.13 -5.31
N ARG A 207 -1.18 16.84 -4.72
CA ARG A 207 -0.37 16.35 -3.63
C ARG A 207 -1.18 16.31 -2.33
N SER A 208 -1.01 15.23 -1.56
CA SER A 208 -1.67 15.08 -0.26
C SER A 208 -1.18 16.13 0.74
N ILE A 209 -2.10 16.64 1.56
CA ILE A 209 -1.77 17.56 2.65
C ILE A 209 -0.85 16.91 3.69
N ILE A 210 -0.94 15.59 3.87
CA ILE A 210 -0.06 14.82 4.76
C ILE A 210 1.38 14.86 4.23
N ASP A 211 1.56 14.70 2.91
CA ASP A 211 2.87 14.80 2.28
C ASP A 211 3.42 16.22 2.35
N ASP A 212 2.55 17.22 2.19
CA ASP A 212 2.92 18.63 2.35
C ASP A 212 3.42 18.94 3.77
N ALA A 213 2.76 18.41 4.78
CA ALA A 213 3.17 18.56 6.17
C ALA A 213 4.48 17.79 6.45
N GLY A 214 4.65 16.61 5.85
CA GLY A 214 5.87 15.80 5.97
C GLY A 214 7.10 16.45 5.34
N ASP A 215 6.93 17.37 4.38
CA ASP A 215 8.03 18.13 3.78
C ASP A 215 8.54 19.27 4.66
N ILE A 216 7.78 19.66 5.68
CA ILE A 216 8.23 20.66 6.64
C ILE A 216 9.23 19.96 7.57
N PRO A 217 10.52 20.38 7.57
CA PRO A 217 11.53 19.71 8.35
C PRO A 217 11.19 19.71 9.84
N ALA A 218 11.44 18.60 10.50
CA ALA A 218 11.37 18.55 11.95
C ALA A 218 12.52 19.40 12.54
N ASP A 219 12.16 20.41 13.31
CA ASP A 219 13.14 21.26 13.97
C ASP A 219 13.64 20.59 15.25
N ASN A 220 14.95 20.35 15.33
CA ASN A 220 15.58 19.75 16.51
C ASN A 220 15.40 20.59 17.77
N VAL A 221 15.23 21.92 17.63
CA VAL A 221 14.95 22.82 18.76
C VAL A 221 13.56 22.54 19.31
N LEU A 222 12.58 22.31 18.44
CA LEU A 222 11.21 21.95 18.87
C LEU A 222 11.14 20.54 19.47
N LEU A 223 11.90 19.60 18.90
CA LEU A 223 11.99 18.24 19.42
C LEU A 223 12.73 18.14 20.76
N GLY A 224 13.51 19.14 21.13
CA GLY A 224 14.16 19.27 22.44
C GLY A 224 13.31 20.00 23.48
N ASP A 225 12.16 20.57 23.12
CA ASP A 225 11.34 21.37 24.02
C ASP A 225 10.35 20.50 24.81
N ALA A 226 10.44 20.53 26.15
CA ALA A 226 9.67 19.68 27.02
C ALA A 226 8.14 19.93 26.98
N GLU A 227 7.71 21.17 26.75
CA GLU A 227 6.28 21.51 26.64
C GLU A 227 5.72 21.06 25.29
N ILE A 228 6.43 21.31 24.22
CA ILE A 228 6.07 20.85 22.88
C ILE A 228 6.06 19.32 22.85
N LEU A 229 7.09 18.66 23.39
CA LEU A 229 7.16 17.20 23.47
C LEU A 229 5.99 16.62 24.24
N LYS A 230 5.58 17.21 25.38
CA LYS A 230 4.44 16.75 26.15
C LYS A 230 3.15 16.78 25.32
N VAL A 231 2.93 17.85 24.56
CA VAL A 231 1.76 17.96 23.69
C VAL A 231 1.87 17.01 22.51
N ILE A 232 3.02 16.95 21.82
CA ILE A 232 3.25 16.03 20.70
C ILE A 232 3.12 14.56 21.14
N GLN A 233 3.60 14.19 22.31
CA GLN A 233 3.43 12.85 22.87
C GLN A 233 1.98 12.56 23.29
N GLY A 234 1.26 13.58 23.78
CA GLY A 234 -0.15 13.52 24.12
C GLY A 234 -1.10 13.65 22.95
N ILE A 235 -0.59 14.01 21.76
CA ILE A 235 -1.39 14.01 20.54
C ILE A 235 -1.77 12.58 20.25
N ALA A 236 -3.04 12.26 20.52
CA ALA A 236 -3.63 11.07 19.95
C ALA A 236 -3.44 11.14 18.43
N PRO A 237 -3.02 10.06 17.76
CA PRO A 237 -3.15 9.97 16.30
C PRO A 237 -4.54 10.47 15.90
N ILE A 238 -4.68 11.12 14.76
CA ILE A 238 -5.99 11.60 14.27
C ILE A 238 -7.03 10.47 14.35
N ASP A 239 -6.56 9.24 14.33
CA ASP A 239 -7.31 7.98 14.37
C ASP A 239 -7.40 7.32 15.76
N ALA A 240 -6.81 7.92 16.79
CA ALA A 240 -6.86 7.28 18.11
C ALA A 240 -8.29 7.35 18.64
N LYS A 241 -9.02 6.29 18.38
CA LYS A 241 -10.27 6.02 19.03
C LYS A 241 -10.04 5.41 20.40
N LYS A 242 -10.89 5.81 21.33
CA LYS A 242 -11.19 4.97 22.47
C LYS A 242 -11.74 3.67 21.89
N GLY A 243 -10.89 2.64 21.83
CA GLY A 243 -11.19 1.38 21.18
C GLY A 243 -12.53 0.83 21.67
N LEU A 244 -13.38 0.47 20.72
CA LEU A 244 -14.51 -0.41 20.98
C LEU A 244 -13.94 -1.74 21.45
N GLN A 245 -14.20 -2.10 22.71
CA GLN A 245 -13.91 -3.45 23.19
C GLN A 245 -14.95 -4.39 22.58
N ILE A 246 -14.68 -4.86 21.37
CA ILE A 246 -15.40 -5.98 20.80
C ILE A 246 -14.69 -7.22 21.34
N LYS A 247 -15.40 -8.04 22.12
CA LYS A 247 -14.87 -9.35 22.49
C LYS A 247 -14.59 -10.11 21.21
N PRO A 248 -13.37 -10.70 21.04
CA PRO A 248 -13.11 -11.57 19.90
C PRO A 248 -14.19 -12.66 19.89
N SER A 249 -14.80 -12.90 18.73
CA SER A 249 -15.54 -14.14 18.55
C SER A 249 -14.53 -15.28 18.71
N GLU A 250 -14.85 -16.28 19.53
CA GLU A 250 -14.08 -17.53 19.64
C GLU A 250 -14.20 -18.29 18.31
N GLY A 251 -13.62 -17.76 17.28
CA GLY A 251 -13.36 -18.46 16.03
C GLY A 251 -11.87 -18.74 15.97
N GLU A 252 -11.49 -19.95 15.66
CA GLU A 252 -10.10 -20.37 15.49
C GLU A 252 -9.33 -19.31 14.70
N GLY A 253 -8.44 -18.60 15.39
CA GLY A 253 -7.62 -17.58 14.78
C GLY A 253 -6.64 -18.23 13.82
N ASP A 254 -6.78 -17.98 12.54
CA ASP A 254 -5.68 -18.13 11.61
C ASP A 254 -4.61 -17.10 12.00
N ASP A 255 -3.57 -17.58 12.69
CA ASP A 255 -2.36 -16.83 12.91
C ASP A 255 -1.81 -16.42 11.53
N TYR A 256 -1.95 -15.14 11.21
CA TYR A 256 -1.20 -14.54 10.11
C TYR A 256 0.24 -14.43 10.57
N ASP A 257 1.05 -15.43 10.25
CA ASP A 257 2.47 -15.21 10.05
C ASP A 257 2.60 -14.06 9.05
N THR A 258 3.33 -13.02 9.43
CA THR A 258 3.75 -11.97 8.50
C THR A 258 4.24 -12.66 7.24
N PRO A 259 3.77 -12.28 6.06
CA PRO A 259 4.23 -12.91 4.83
C PRO A 259 5.73 -12.68 4.72
N ASP A 260 6.49 -13.75 4.69
CA ASP A 260 7.84 -13.72 4.16
C ASP A 260 7.78 -12.99 2.82
N LYS A 261 8.66 -12.00 2.63
CA LYS A 261 8.76 -11.23 1.39
C LYS A 261 8.66 -12.18 0.21
N PRO A 262 7.96 -11.79 -0.87
CA PRO A 262 7.86 -12.65 -2.05
C PRO A 262 9.26 -12.98 -2.52
N THR A 263 9.61 -14.26 -2.45
CA THR A 263 10.75 -14.82 -3.15
C THR A 263 10.42 -14.75 -4.64
N GLU A 264 11.23 -14.00 -5.37
CA GLU A 264 11.20 -13.99 -6.83
C GLU A 264 11.29 -15.43 -7.35
N PRO A 265 10.66 -15.75 -8.48
CA PRO A 265 10.70 -17.10 -9.06
C PRO A 265 12.10 -17.41 -9.58
N GLY A 266 12.74 -18.37 -8.95
CA GLY A 266 13.76 -19.25 -9.52
C GLY A 266 15.07 -18.63 -9.98
N ASN A 267 16.08 -18.78 -9.14
CA ASN A 267 17.34 -19.35 -9.60
C ASN A 267 17.85 -20.28 -8.50
N ASP A 268 17.83 -21.57 -8.79
CA ASP A 268 18.66 -22.55 -8.12
C ASP A 268 20.11 -22.21 -8.46
N ASP A 269 20.86 -21.73 -7.47
CA ASP A 269 22.25 -22.11 -7.31
C ASP A 269 22.73 -21.67 -5.93
N ALA A 270 23.31 -22.64 -5.28
CA ALA A 270 23.92 -22.56 -3.96
C ALA A 270 25.08 -21.56 -3.95
N ALA A 271 25.14 -20.73 -2.91
CA ALA A 271 26.43 -20.36 -2.32
C ALA A 271 26.24 -19.66 -0.96
N ASP A 272 26.83 -20.29 0.02
CA ASP A 272 27.66 -19.74 1.07
C ASP A 272 27.02 -18.81 2.12
N ASP A 273 26.83 -19.47 3.24
CA ASP A 273 26.50 -18.95 4.56
C ASP A 273 27.75 -18.27 5.20
N ASN A 274 28.07 -17.05 4.81
CA ASN A 274 29.02 -16.20 5.57
C ASN A 274 28.97 -14.72 5.16
N ASN A 275 27.83 -14.07 5.19
CA ASN A 275 27.77 -12.61 5.35
C ASN A 275 26.38 -12.14 5.78
N ARG A 276 25.95 -12.55 6.98
CA ARG A 276 24.94 -11.82 7.73
C ARG A 276 25.56 -10.54 8.27
N LYS A 277 25.66 -9.53 7.43
CA LYS A 277 25.66 -8.13 7.87
C LYS A 277 24.79 -7.33 6.93
N GLU A 278 23.73 -6.77 7.52
CA GLU A 278 22.92 -5.67 6.97
C GLU A 278 21.95 -6.03 5.84
N GLN A 279 20.95 -6.86 6.16
CA GLN A 279 19.60 -6.48 5.74
C GLN A 279 19.29 -5.14 6.41
N PRO A 280 18.60 -4.19 5.75
CA PRO A 280 17.92 -3.18 6.50
C PRO A 280 16.91 -3.94 7.37
N SER A 281 17.29 -4.19 8.62
CA SER A 281 16.39 -4.40 9.72
C SER A 281 15.25 -3.41 9.47
N GLN A 282 13.99 -3.80 9.68
CA GLN A 282 13.04 -2.85 10.23
C GLN A 282 13.85 -2.12 11.30
N GLN A 283 14.33 -0.93 10.94
CA GLN A 283 14.89 -0.02 11.92
C GLN A 283 13.79 0.02 12.97
N GLN A 284 14.08 -0.46 14.16
CA GLN A 284 13.39 0.03 15.33
C GLN A 284 13.45 1.53 15.13
N GLU A 285 12.28 2.14 14.82
CA GLU A 285 12.17 3.58 14.63
C GLU A 285 12.84 4.16 15.86
N THR A 286 13.93 4.88 15.66
CA THR A 286 14.59 5.57 16.74
C THR A 286 13.54 6.49 17.35
N GLY A 287 13.58 6.74 18.65
CA GLY A 287 12.59 7.60 19.31
C GLY A 287 12.43 8.94 18.59
N ASP A 288 13.48 9.43 17.91
CA ASP A 288 13.50 10.67 17.13
C ASP A 288 12.67 10.58 15.83
N ASP A 289 12.69 9.46 15.10
CA ASP A 289 11.87 9.27 13.90
C ASP A 289 10.37 9.26 14.23
N THR A 290 10.01 8.67 15.35
CA THR A 290 8.62 8.66 15.84
C THR A 290 8.16 10.07 16.24
N LEU A 291 9.02 10.87 16.86
CA LEU A 291 8.70 12.25 17.25
C LEU A 291 8.59 13.17 16.04
N ALA A 292 9.47 13.03 15.04
CA ALA A 292 9.39 13.77 13.80
C ALA A 292 8.08 13.50 13.04
N LYS A 293 7.63 12.25 12.97
CA LYS A 293 6.34 11.87 12.37
C LYS A 293 5.15 12.49 13.12
N ARG A 294 5.20 12.53 14.44
CA ARG A 294 4.15 13.16 15.26
C ARG A 294 4.13 14.67 15.07
N LEU A 295 5.28 15.32 14.96
CA LEU A 295 5.38 16.75 14.65
C LEU A 295 4.80 17.05 13.27
N ALA A 296 5.12 16.26 12.25
CA ALA A 296 4.54 16.37 10.91
C ALA A 296 3.01 16.21 10.96
N ALA A 297 2.50 15.26 11.74
CA ALA A 297 1.05 15.11 11.95
C ALA A 297 0.42 16.34 12.63
N TYR A 298 1.14 17.03 13.51
CA TYR A 298 0.69 18.29 14.10
C TYR A 298 0.69 19.42 13.06
N TYR A 299 1.72 19.51 12.23
CA TYR A 299 1.76 20.45 11.10
C TYR A 299 0.58 20.25 10.15
N ALA A 300 0.24 18.99 9.83
CA ALA A 300 -0.94 18.69 9.02
C ALA A 300 -2.23 19.27 9.63
N ARG A 301 -2.40 19.23 10.96
CA ARG A 301 -3.56 19.81 11.64
C ARG A 301 -3.64 21.33 11.50
N ILE A 302 -2.48 22.01 11.47
CA ILE A 302 -2.44 23.45 11.24
C ILE A 302 -2.84 23.77 9.79
N LEU A 303 -2.36 22.97 8.82
CA LEU A 303 -2.79 23.11 7.42
C LEU A 303 -4.28 22.77 7.26
N PHE A 304 -4.81 21.80 8.02
CA PHE A 304 -6.26 21.54 8.06
C PHE A 304 -7.03 22.77 8.58
N PHE A 305 -6.55 23.44 9.63
CA PHE A 305 -7.17 24.67 10.10
C PHE A 305 -7.19 25.75 9.01
N ALA A 306 -6.08 25.93 8.29
CA ALA A 306 -5.99 26.90 7.19
C ALA A 306 -7.00 26.64 6.07
N PHE A 307 -7.35 25.37 5.81
CA PHE A 307 -8.41 24.99 4.87
C PHE A 307 -9.81 25.20 5.45
N LEU A 308 -10.02 24.85 6.70
CA LEU A 308 -11.37 24.80 7.31
C LEU A 308 -11.90 26.17 7.73
N THR A 309 -11.00 27.07 8.13
CA THR A 309 -11.39 28.45 8.53
C THR A 309 -12.00 29.24 7.38
N GLU A 310 -12.91 30.15 7.71
CA GLU A 310 -13.40 31.17 6.77
C GLU A 310 -12.48 32.42 6.77
N SER A 311 -11.55 32.51 7.70
CA SER A 311 -10.59 33.61 7.78
C SER A 311 -9.55 33.49 6.69
N ARG A 312 -9.14 34.62 6.10
CA ARG A 312 -7.96 34.67 5.24
C ARG A 312 -6.72 34.55 6.10
N VAL A 313 -5.90 33.53 5.86
CA VAL A 313 -4.64 33.31 6.60
C VAL A 313 -3.51 32.95 5.64
N LYS A 314 -2.35 33.62 5.81
CA LYS A 314 -1.17 33.44 4.97
C LYS A 314 0.06 32.95 5.73
N SER A 315 -0.01 32.98 7.07
CA SER A 315 1.10 32.61 7.94
C SER A 315 0.63 31.94 9.21
N LEU A 316 1.55 31.32 9.93
CA LEU A 316 1.28 30.75 11.25
C LEU A 316 0.84 31.82 12.24
N GLU A 317 1.38 33.05 12.15
CA GLU A 317 0.96 34.18 12.97
C GLU A 317 -0.52 34.54 12.74
N GLU A 318 -0.95 34.58 11.47
CA GLU A 318 -2.34 34.85 11.11
C GLU A 318 -3.27 33.71 11.52
N VAL A 319 -2.82 32.45 11.47
CA VAL A 319 -3.56 31.31 12.02
C VAL A 319 -3.78 31.47 13.52
N ILE A 320 -2.74 31.82 14.29
CA ILE A 320 -2.83 32.05 15.73
C ILE A 320 -3.82 33.18 16.05
N ALA A 321 -3.77 34.27 15.27
CA ALA A 321 -4.69 35.40 15.42
C ALA A 321 -6.14 35.06 15.06
N ALA A 322 -6.35 34.19 14.07
CA ALA A 322 -7.67 33.77 13.60
C ALA A 322 -8.42 32.86 14.59
N ILE A 323 -7.68 32.05 15.38
CA ILE A 323 -8.29 31.06 16.31
C ILE A 323 -9.32 31.72 17.26
N PRO A 324 -9.02 32.77 18.01
CA PRO A 324 -9.96 33.40 18.93
C PRO A 324 -11.02 34.28 18.26
N ALA A 325 -10.89 34.56 16.96
CA ALA A 325 -11.69 35.57 16.26
C ALA A 325 -13.16 35.15 16.07
N THR A 326 -13.46 33.88 15.95
CA THR A 326 -14.83 33.37 15.73
C THR A 326 -15.09 32.08 16.53
N GLU A 327 -16.38 31.83 16.86
CA GLU A 327 -16.78 30.57 17.50
C GLU A 327 -16.51 29.35 16.61
N ASP A 328 -16.66 29.49 15.31
CA ASP A 328 -16.33 28.43 14.34
C ASP A 328 -14.84 28.06 14.37
N ASN A 329 -13.94 29.06 14.40
CA ASN A 329 -12.50 28.81 14.50
C ASN A 329 -12.12 28.14 15.83
N GLN A 330 -12.79 28.52 16.94
CA GLN A 330 -12.58 27.88 18.24
C GLN A 330 -13.04 26.42 18.20
N ARG A 331 -14.20 26.13 17.60
CA ARG A 331 -14.70 24.77 17.40
C ARG A 331 -13.75 23.94 16.55
N ILE A 332 -13.32 24.46 15.40
CA ILE A 332 -12.36 23.81 14.48
C ILE A 332 -11.06 23.49 15.23
N THR A 333 -10.50 24.47 15.95
CA THR A 333 -9.28 24.32 16.74
C THR A 333 -9.41 23.19 17.76
N LYS A 334 -10.53 23.15 18.49
CA LYS A 334 -10.82 22.09 19.47
C LYS A 334 -10.91 20.71 18.79
N ASN A 335 -11.63 20.61 17.67
CA ASN A 335 -11.84 19.36 16.95
C ASN A 335 -10.55 18.83 16.29
N LEU A 336 -9.67 19.73 15.90
CA LEU A 336 -8.32 19.40 15.42
C LEU A 336 -7.33 19.09 16.54
N GLY A 337 -7.67 19.36 17.81
CA GLY A 337 -6.75 19.21 18.93
C GLY A 337 -5.54 20.13 18.84
N LEU A 338 -5.72 21.35 18.34
CA LEU A 338 -4.68 22.37 18.31
C LEU A 338 -4.61 23.11 19.66
N ASP A 339 -3.40 23.36 20.13
CA ASP A 339 -3.12 24.16 21.33
C ASP A 339 -2.43 25.46 20.94
N ILE A 340 -3.03 26.59 21.30
CA ILE A 340 -2.55 27.92 20.92
C ILE A 340 -1.15 28.23 21.50
N ASN A 341 -0.82 27.69 22.68
CA ASN A 341 0.48 27.90 23.29
C ASN A 341 1.57 27.12 22.53
N VAL A 342 1.24 25.93 22.04
CA VAL A 342 2.13 25.13 21.19
C VAL A 342 2.34 25.82 19.85
N LEU A 343 1.29 26.38 19.24
CA LEU A 343 1.42 27.15 18.00
C LEU A 343 2.35 28.36 18.18
N ARG A 344 2.21 29.09 19.28
CA ARG A 344 3.12 30.21 19.61
C ARG A 344 4.54 29.73 19.83
N ALA A 345 4.74 28.64 20.55
CA ALA A 345 6.06 28.07 20.77
C ALA A 345 6.72 27.62 19.45
N ILE A 346 5.95 27.02 18.54
CA ILE A 346 6.42 26.71 17.18
C ILE A 346 6.84 27.98 16.45
N GLN A 347 6.03 29.02 16.48
CA GLN A 347 6.33 30.32 15.82
C GLN A 347 7.61 30.96 16.38
N GLU A 348 7.78 30.98 17.69
CA GLU A 348 8.90 31.65 18.37
C GLU A 348 10.23 30.90 18.26
N LYS A 349 10.19 29.57 18.25
CA LYS A 349 11.38 28.70 18.36
C LYS A 349 11.83 28.09 17.04
N SER A 350 10.97 28.06 16.02
CA SER A 350 11.33 27.48 14.73
C SER A 350 12.33 28.36 13.96
N ASN A 351 13.18 27.68 13.19
CA ASN A 351 14.09 28.35 12.26
C ASN A 351 13.28 29.18 11.24
N PRO A 352 13.70 30.43 10.92
CA PRO A 352 13.00 31.28 9.93
C PRO A 352 12.75 30.62 8.57
N PHE A 353 13.65 29.76 8.09
CA PHE A 353 13.43 29.02 6.83
C PHE A 353 12.31 27.97 6.93
N ILE A 354 12.17 27.34 8.09
CA ILE A 354 11.07 26.39 8.35
C ILE A 354 9.74 27.13 8.43
N LEU A 355 9.72 28.29 9.12
CA LEU A 355 8.53 29.16 9.17
C LEU A 355 8.12 29.64 7.78
N GLN A 356 9.07 30.07 6.96
CA GLN A 356 8.77 30.50 5.60
C GLN A 356 8.15 29.37 4.74
N LYS A 357 8.67 28.13 4.88
CA LYS A 357 8.06 26.96 4.24
C LYS A 357 6.64 26.73 4.74
N PHE A 358 6.46 26.88 6.04
CA PHE A 358 5.16 26.64 6.66
C PHE A 358 4.14 27.69 6.21
N ASP A 359 4.50 28.96 6.24
CA ASP A 359 3.67 30.06 5.76
C ASP A 359 3.27 29.88 4.29
N TYR A 360 4.21 29.48 3.44
CA TYR A 360 3.92 29.12 2.05
C TYR A 360 2.85 28.02 1.94
N LYS A 361 2.94 26.95 2.76
CA LYS A 361 1.96 25.86 2.75
C LYS A 361 0.60 26.30 3.32
N ILE A 362 0.60 27.16 4.33
CA ILE A 362 -0.63 27.77 4.88
C ILE A 362 -1.32 28.61 3.83
N GLU A 363 -0.59 29.52 3.17
CA GLU A 363 -1.13 30.42 2.12
C GLU A 363 -1.73 29.60 0.98
N ASN A 364 -0.97 28.66 0.41
CA ASN A 364 -1.48 27.81 -0.67
C ASN A 364 -2.72 27.02 -0.26
N THR A 365 -2.75 26.48 0.96
CA THR A 365 -3.89 25.69 1.44
C THR A 365 -5.14 26.56 1.64
N ASN A 366 -4.98 27.77 2.18
CA ASN A 366 -6.10 28.70 2.37
C ASN A 366 -6.62 29.25 1.02
N ASP A 367 -5.73 29.46 0.04
CA ASP A 367 -6.11 29.93 -1.29
C ASP A 367 -7.01 28.95 -2.05
N LEU A 368 -6.95 27.64 -1.78
CA LEU A 368 -7.88 26.67 -2.38
C LEU A 368 -9.35 27.00 -2.13
N ILE A 369 -9.65 27.66 -1.00
CA ILE A 369 -11.02 28.02 -0.62
C ILE A 369 -11.38 29.39 -1.20
N CYS A 370 -10.42 30.29 -1.23
CA CYS A 370 -10.59 31.69 -1.60
C CYS A 370 -10.56 31.92 -3.11
N ASP A 371 -10.25 30.91 -3.92
CA ASP A 371 -10.21 31.00 -5.38
C ASP A 371 -11.64 31.19 -5.94
N THR A 372 -12.05 32.45 -6.09
CA THR A 372 -13.37 32.82 -6.63
C THR A 372 -13.46 32.60 -8.15
N ALA A 373 -12.38 32.29 -8.84
CA ALA A 373 -12.39 31.97 -10.27
C ALA A 373 -13.01 30.58 -10.55
N LEU A 374 -12.97 29.67 -9.54
CA LEU A 374 -13.58 28.35 -9.65
C LEU A 374 -15.01 28.34 -9.14
N GLN A 375 -15.87 27.57 -9.81
CA GLN A 375 -17.22 27.28 -9.31
C GLN A 375 -17.18 26.47 -8.01
N PRO A 376 -18.20 26.54 -7.14
CA PRO A 376 -18.20 25.82 -5.86
C PRO A 376 -17.87 24.34 -5.97
N LEU A 377 -18.45 23.65 -6.96
CA LEU A 377 -18.19 22.23 -7.17
C LEU A 377 -16.72 21.95 -7.58
N GLU A 378 -16.15 22.79 -8.43
CA GLU A 378 -14.75 22.66 -8.86
C GLU A 378 -13.79 22.88 -7.68
N ARG A 379 -14.07 23.86 -6.80
CA ARG A 379 -13.30 24.06 -5.55
C ARG A 379 -13.35 22.84 -4.65
N VAL A 380 -14.53 22.26 -4.49
CA VAL A 380 -14.71 21.03 -3.71
C VAL A 380 -13.93 19.87 -4.32
N GLU A 381 -13.91 19.71 -5.64
CA GLU A 381 -13.15 18.65 -6.30
C GLU A 381 -11.63 18.79 -6.13
N VAL A 382 -11.13 20.02 -6.18
CA VAL A 382 -9.71 20.33 -5.89
C VAL A 382 -9.41 20.00 -4.43
N ALA A 383 -10.26 20.42 -3.49
CA ALA A 383 -10.12 20.12 -2.08
C ALA A 383 -10.11 18.60 -1.82
N MET A 384 -11.05 17.85 -2.40
CA MET A 384 -11.09 16.39 -2.25
C MET A 384 -9.81 15.69 -2.73
N ARG A 385 -9.18 16.17 -3.78
CA ARG A 385 -7.88 15.62 -4.24
C ARG A 385 -6.77 15.94 -3.24
N LYS A 386 -6.66 17.19 -2.79
CA LYS A 386 -5.67 17.64 -1.81
C LYS A 386 -5.77 16.91 -0.48
N PHE A 387 -6.98 16.66 -0.03
CA PHE A 387 -7.29 16.00 1.23
C PHE A 387 -7.75 14.55 1.08
N GLY A 388 -7.42 13.89 -0.02
CA GLY A 388 -7.78 12.50 -0.31
C GLY A 388 -7.30 11.47 0.73
N ARG A 389 -6.44 11.89 1.63
CA ARG A 389 -5.99 11.13 2.80
C ARG A 389 -5.94 12.06 4.00
N LEU A 390 -6.82 11.84 4.96
CA LEU A 390 -6.88 12.63 6.19
C LEU A 390 -5.91 12.12 7.24
N SER A 391 -5.62 10.82 7.21
CA SER A 391 -4.68 10.14 8.08
C SER A 391 -4.27 8.81 7.46
N ASP A 392 -3.40 8.04 8.14
CA ASP A 392 -2.95 6.74 7.65
C ASP A 392 -4.07 5.69 7.57
N SER A 393 -5.12 5.83 8.39
CA SER A 393 -6.27 4.91 8.42
C SER A 393 -7.55 5.48 7.77
N GLU A 394 -7.66 6.79 7.58
CA GLU A 394 -8.83 7.45 6.97
C GLU A 394 -8.57 7.80 5.50
N ILE A 395 -8.71 6.81 4.62
CA ILE A 395 -8.58 6.98 3.18
C ILE A 395 -9.95 7.38 2.62
N VAL A 396 -10.00 8.55 1.99
CA VAL A 396 -11.20 9.09 1.34
C VAL A 396 -11.50 8.31 0.07
N THR A 397 -12.77 8.05 -0.21
CA THR A 397 -13.18 7.36 -1.43
C THR A 397 -12.94 8.26 -2.64
N PRO A 398 -12.16 7.82 -3.65
CA PRO A 398 -11.94 8.63 -4.85
C PRO A 398 -13.25 9.00 -5.55
N ALA A 399 -13.35 10.22 -6.03
CA ALA A 399 -14.58 10.74 -6.66
C ALA A 399 -15.13 9.84 -7.77
N LYS A 400 -14.25 9.32 -8.65
CA LYS A 400 -14.63 8.39 -9.72
C LYS A 400 -15.29 7.11 -9.20
N VAL A 401 -14.90 6.64 -8.03
CA VAL A 401 -15.45 5.43 -7.40
C VAL A 401 -16.79 5.75 -6.76
N ALA A 402 -16.88 6.86 -6.04
CA ALA A 402 -18.14 7.35 -5.46
C ALA A 402 -19.20 7.60 -6.57
N ASP A 403 -18.81 8.27 -7.65
CA ASP A 403 -19.66 8.49 -8.82
C ASP A 403 -20.17 7.18 -9.43
N LYS A 404 -19.28 6.18 -9.56
CA LYS A 404 -19.63 4.84 -10.06
C LYS A 404 -20.57 4.09 -9.11
N MET A 405 -20.42 4.24 -7.81
CA MET A 405 -21.34 3.66 -6.84
C MET A 405 -22.74 4.29 -6.93
N VAL A 406 -22.79 5.61 -6.97
CA VAL A 406 -24.05 6.38 -7.10
C VAL A 406 -24.72 6.11 -8.45
N ALA A 407 -23.96 5.83 -9.52
CA ALA A 407 -24.50 5.48 -10.83
C ALA A 407 -25.41 4.23 -10.83
N ASN A 408 -25.28 3.34 -9.82
CA ASN A 408 -26.18 2.19 -9.67
C ASN A 408 -27.57 2.54 -9.09
N LEU A 409 -27.80 3.78 -8.67
CA LEU A 409 -29.11 4.21 -8.19
C LEU A 409 -30.03 4.52 -9.40
N PRO A 410 -31.32 4.17 -9.35
CA PRO A 410 -32.27 4.56 -10.38
C PRO A 410 -32.41 6.08 -10.45
N THR A 411 -32.58 6.61 -11.67
CA THR A 411 -32.73 8.06 -11.89
C THR A 411 -34.11 8.53 -11.40
N GLU A 412 -35.11 7.63 -11.40
CA GLU A 412 -36.52 7.92 -11.04
C GLU A 412 -36.74 8.03 -9.52
N GLU A 413 -35.85 7.47 -8.68
CA GLU A 413 -35.99 7.52 -7.22
C GLU A 413 -35.99 8.96 -6.66
N THR A 414 -35.39 9.90 -7.36
CA THR A 414 -35.21 11.28 -6.88
C THR A 414 -36.22 12.26 -7.39
N THR A 415 -36.85 11.98 -8.53
CA THR A 415 -37.77 12.92 -9.19
C THR A 415 -39.19 12.86 -8.65
N ASN A 416 -39.62 11.74 -8.07
CA ASN A 416 -40.99 11.48 -7.72
C ASN A 416 -41.33 11.44 -6.23
N ASN A 417 -40.33 11.57 -5.34
CA ASN A 417 -40.60 11.52 -3.89
C ASN A 417 -39.72 12.49 -3.12
N GLU A 418 -40.30 13.60 -2.66
CA GLU A 418 -39.60 14.61 -1.84
C GLU A 418 -39.15 14.09 -0.47
N ASP A 419 -39.71 12.97 -0.01
CA ASP A 419 -39.37 12.33 1.28
C ASP A 419 -38.14 11.39 1.22
N THR A 420 -37.57 11.17 0.03
CA THR A 420 -36.43 10.26 -0.15
C THR A 420 -35.15 10.81 0.48
N LYS A 421 -34.66 10.19 1.55
CA LYS A 421 -33.43 10.56 2.26
C LYS A 421 -32.30 9.61 1.94
N TYR A 422 -31.09 10.17 1.81
CA TYR A 422 -29.86 9.46 1.58
C TYR A 422 -28.90 9.65 2.75
N LEU A 423 -28.17 8.62 3.13
CA LEU A 423 -27.22 8.69 4.22
C LEU A 423 -25.85 8.20 3.76
N ASP A 424 -24.82 9.05 3.89
CA ASP A 424 -23.43 8.65 3.90
C ASP A 424 -23.08 8.17 5.31
N ILE A 425 -22.96 6.85 5.47
CA ILE A 425 -22.83 6.22 6.81
C ILE A 425 -21.44 6.38 7.43
N ALA A 426 -20.45 6.74 6.64
CA ALA A 426 -19.06 6.84 7.09
C ALA A 426 -18.33 7.95 6.32
N SER A 427 -18.92 9.13 6.36
CA SER A 427 -18.40 10.31 5.66
C SER A 427 -17.05 10.73 6.22
N LYS A 428 -16.12 10.99 5.32
CA LYS A 428 -14.81 11.56 5.64
C LYS A 428 -14.73 13.01 5.16
N GLN A 429 -15.28 13.27 3.99
CA GLN A 429 -15.35 14.61 3.38
C GLN A 429 -16.71 14.91 2.70
N GLY A 430 -17.72 14.07 2.90
CA GLY A 430 -18.98 14.17 2.17
C GLY A 430 -18.91 13.62 0.75
N GLU A 431 -17.99 12.73 0.47
CA GLU A 431 -17.70 12.20 -0.86
C GLU A 431 -18.91 11.59 -1.57
N PHE A 432 -19.76 10.87 -0.82
CA PHE A 432 -20.98 10.31 -1.40
C PHE A 432 -22.10 11.34 -1.53
N SER A 433 -22.16 12.33 -0.63
CA SER A 433 -23.07 13.47 -0.76
C SER A 433 -22.75 14.30 -2.01
N ILE A 434 -21.47 14.52 -2.30
CA ILE A 434 -21.02 15.19 -3.52
C ILE A 434 -21.41 14.39 -4.76
N ALA A 435 -21.17 13.07 -4.76
CA ALA A 435 -21.51 12.21 -5.89
C ALA A 435 -23.05 12.18 -6.15
N LEU A 436 -23.85 12.15 -5.08
CA LEU A 436 -25.31 12.24 -5.16
C LEU A 436 -25.76 13.61 -5.70
N TYR A 437 -25.13 14.69 -5.22
CA TYR A 437 -25.41 16.05 -5.72
C TYR A 437 -25.06 16.20 -7.21
N LYS A 438 -23.91 15.72 -7.64
CA LYS A 438 -23.52 15.72 -9.06
C LYS A 438 -24.54 15.01 -9.94
N ARG A 439 -25.08 13.90 -9.47
CA ARG A 439 -26.02 13.09 -10.25
C ARG A 439 -27.42 13.66 -10.28
N PHE A 440 -27.90 14.18 -9.13
CA PHE A 440 -29.32 14.52 -8.95
C PHE A 440 -29.61 16.03 -8.83
N GLY A 441 -28.52 16.83 -8.77
CA GLY A 441 -28.61 18.30 -8.79
C GLY A 441 -29.12 18.91 -7.48
N GLU A 442 -29.67 20.13 -7.57
CA GLU A 442 -30.08 20.95 -6.42
C GLU A 442 -31.16 20.28 -5.56
N ASN A 443 -32.07 19.55 -6.18
CA ASN A 443 -33.23 18.97 -5.50
C ASN A 443 -32.89 17.94 -4.43
N VAL A 444 -31.66 17.41 -4.41
CA VAL A 444 -31.24 16.38 -3.44
C VAL A 444 -30.58 16.98 -2.20
N LYS A 445 -30.09 18.23 -2.24
CA LYS A 445 -29.27 18.83 -1.17
C LYS A 445 -29.91 18.72 0.22
N ALA A 446 -31.18 19.07 0.36
CA ALA A 446 -31.89 19.03 1.64
C ALA A 446 -32.10 17.61 2.20
N ARG A 447 -31.87 16.59 1.39
CA ARG A 447 -32.09 15.16 1.69
C ARG A 447 -30.84 14.34 1.90
N LEU A 448 -29.67 15.00 1.84
CA LEU A 448 -28.37 14.38 2.06
C LEU A 448 -27.98 14.48 3.53
N TYR A 449 -27.74 13.33 4.14
CA TYR A 449 -27.32 13.19 5.52
C TYR A 449 -25.96 12.51 5.59
N ALA A 450 -25.16 12.85 6.60
CA ALA A 450 -23.85 12.27 6.77
C ALA A 450 -23.53 11.95 8.23
N ILE A 451 -22.97 10.77 8.48
CA ILE A 451 -22.38 10.39 9.76
C ILE A 451 -20.85 10.40 9.57
N PRO A 452 -20.13 11.31 10.25
CA PRO A 452 -18.68 11.41 10.10
C PRO A 452 -17.96 10.25 10.82
N THR A 453 -16.78 9.88 10.34
CA THR A 453 -15.95 8.87 10.98
C THR A 453 -15.20 9.41 12.20
N SER A 454 -14.92 10.71 12.23
CA SER A 454 -14.16 11.39 13.29
C SER A 454 -14.58 12.86 13.42
N THR A 455 -14.09 13.56 14.45
CA THR A 455 -14.30 15.01 14.60
C THR A 455 -13.64 15.78 13.45
N LEU A 456 -12.52 15.31 12.93
CA LEU A 456 -11.88 15.87 11.75
C LEU A 456 -12.77 15.69 10.50
N ALA A 457 -13.26 14.48 10.28
CA ALA A 457 -14.19 14.18 9.17
C ALA A 457 -15.48 15.03 9.27
N TYR A 458 -15.96 15.31 10.48
CA TYR A 458 -17.06 16.23 10.71
C TYR A 458 -16.76 17.64 10.18
N GLU A 459 -15.61 18.22 10.53
CA GLU A 459 -15.23 19.56 10.08
C GLU A 459 -15.06 19.63 8.55
N PHE A 460 -14.45 18.60 7.94
CA PHE A 460 -14.32 18.53 6.49
C PHE A 460 -15.68 18.39 5.80
N THR A 461 -16.52 17.49 6.26
CA THR A 461 -17.87 17.31 5.70
C THR A 461 -18.68 18.60 5.82
N ARG A 462 -18.60 19.28 6.99
CA ARG A 462 -19.24 20.57 7.23
C ARG A 462 -18.75 21.65 6.25
N LYS A 463 -17.43 21.75 6.06
CA LYS A 463 -16.83 22.71 5.11
C LYS A 463 -17.35 22.47 3.69
N ILE A 464 -17.38 21.21 3.25
CA ILE A 464 -17.90 20.86 1.92
C ILE A 464 -19.39 21.20 1.79
N TYR A 465 -20.20 20.88 2.81
CA TYR A 465 -21.63 21.21 2.82
C TYR A 465 -21.84 22.73 2.73
N THR A 466 -21.07 23.52 3.49
CA THR A 466 -21.11 24.99 3.42
C THR A 466 -20.77 25.50 2.02
N LEU A 467 -19.68 25.00 1.40
CA LEU A 467 -19.24 25.40 0.06
C LEU A 467 -20.29 25.09 -1.03
N LEU A 468 -21.03 23.98 -0.88
CA LEU A 468 -22.07 23.57 -1.83
C LEU A 468 -23.47 24.07 -1.47
N GLY A 469 -23.64 24.79 -0.35
CA GLY A 469 -24.95 25.25 0.12
C GLY A 469 -25.87 24.10 0.54
N MET A 470 -25.33 23.04 1.10
CA MET A 470 -26.08 21.94 1.71
C MET A 470 -26.36 22.23 3.19
N PRO A 471 -27.47 21.73 3.77
CA PRO A 471 -27.80 21.92 5.18
C PRO A 471 -26.75 21.24 6.11
N VAL A 472 -26.00 22.01 6.87
CA VAL A 472 -24.98 21.49 7.79
C VAL A 472 -25.60 20.76 8.99
N GLU A 473 -26.85 21.03 9.32
CA GLU A 473 -27.66 20.33 10.32
C GLU A 473 -27.94 18.86 9.96
N ASN A 474 -27.77 18.48 8.71
CA ASN A 474 -27.88 17.10 8.25
C ASN A 474 -26.61 16.27 8.53
N ILE A 475 -25.57 16.88 9.09
CA ILE A 475 -24.36 16.17 9.52
C ILE A 475 -24.51 15.86 11.01
N PHE A 476 -24.45 14.59 11.38
CA PHE A 476 -24.54 14.19 12.78
C PHE A 476 -23.25 14.60 13.52
N SER A 477 -23.43 15.41 14.59
CA SER A 477 -22.33 15.94 15.40
C SER A 477 -22.20 15.27 16.77
N ASP A 478 -23.22 14.53 17.19
CA ASP A 478 -23.37 13.93 18.52
C ASP A 478 -22.79 12.50 18.59
N PHE A 479 -22.50 11.88 17.46
CA PHE A 479 -21.88 10.56 17.35
C PHE A 479 -21.12 10.39 16.02
N THR A 480 -20.27 9.38 15.96
CA THR A 480 -19.50 8.99 14.75
C THR A 480 -20.02 7.66 14.20
N SER A 481 -19.57 7.29 12.99
CA SER A 481 -19.92 6.02 12.37
C SER A 481 -19.57 4.80 13.24
N TYR A 482 -18.51 4.87 14.02
CA TYR A 482 -18.12 3.75 14.89
C TYR A 482 -19.06 3.54 16.08
N ASP A 483 -19.79 4.57 16.50
CA ASP A 483 -20.78 4.43 17.57
C ASP A 483 -21.98 3.59 17.11
N LEU A 484 -22.14 3.38 15.78
CA LEU A 484 -23.18 2.50 15.21
C LEU A 484 -22.97 1.02 15.53
N ILE A 485 -21.71 0.61 15.67
CA ILE A 485 -21.35 -0.80 15.93
C ILE A 485 -20.97 -1.05 17.39
N GLY A 486 -21.05 -0.01 18.23
CA GLY A 486 -20.80 -0.11 19.69
C GLY A 486 -21.91 -0.78 20.44
N SER A 487 -21.60 -1.28 21.65
CA SER A 487 -22.55 -1.96 22.54
C SER A 487 -23.73 -1.08 22.98
N ASN A 488 -23.62 0.25 22.92
CA ASN A 488 -24.62 1.22 23.37
C ASN A 488 -25.34 1.94 22.22
N ASN A 489 -25.38 1.34 21.04
CA ASN A 489 -25.91 1.96 19.83
C ASN A 489 -27.44 2.07 19.74
N GLN A 490 -28.20 1.46 20.63
CA GLN A 490 -29.66 1.34 20.53
C GLN A 490 -30.38 2.68 20.35
N LYS A 491 -29.97 3.74 21.05
CA LYS A 491 -30.57 5.08 20.92
C LYS A 491 -30.29 5.68 19.55
N ILE A 492 -29.07 5.52 19.05
CA ILE A 492 -28.65 6.01 17.73
C ILE A 492 -29.42 5.28 16.63
N ILE A 493 -29.47 3.95 16.69
CA ILE A 493 -30.20 3.13 15.72
C ILE A 493 -31.69 3.47 15.72
N LYS A 494 -32.31 3.69 16.89
CA LYS A 494 -33.70 4.13 16.97
C LYS A 494 -33.91 5.48 16.27
N LYS A 495 -33.05 6.49 16.54
CA LYS A 495 -33.08 7.81 15.89
C LYS A 495 -33.00 7.67 14.37
N LEU A 496 -32.08 6.83 13.87
CA LEU A 496 -31.89 6.60 12.44
C LEU A 496 -33.08 5.86 11.79
N LYS A 497 -33.70 4.89 12.49
CA LYS A 497 -34.90 4.17 12.03
C LYS A 497 -36.08 5.12 11.85
N ASP A 498 -36.25 6.05 12.78
CA ASP A 498 -37.35 7.03 12.72
C ASP A 498 -37.18 8.00 11.54
N MET A 499 -35.95 8.21 11.04
CA MET A 499 -35.68 9.08 9.88
C MET A 499 -36.00 8.45 8.53
N LYS A 500 -36.10 7.12 8.43
CA LYS A 500 -36.50 6.36 7.24
C LYS A 500 -35.64 6.65 6.00
N PHE A 501 -34.40 6.21 6.00
CA PHE A 501 -33.50 6.35 4.83
C PHE A 501 -33.91 5.39 3.71
N GLU A 502 -34.01 5.88 2.49
CA GLU A 502 -34.23 5.06 1.30
C GLU A 502 -32.95 4.32 0.95
N THR A 503 -31.85 5.05 0.88
CA THR A 503 -30.54 4.49 0.54
C THR A 503 -29.47 4.94 1.53
N ILE A 504 -28.69 3.95 2.00
CA ILE A 504 -27.45 4.19 2.73
C ILE A 504 -26.29 3.82 1.81
N ILE A 505 -25.37 4.74 1.64
CA ILE A 505 -24.18 4.56 0.83
C ILE A 505 -22.94 4.87 1.67
N GLY A 506 -21.81 4.25 1.38
CA GLY A 506 -20.60 4.59 2.14
C GLY A 506 -19.43 3.68 1.89
N ASN A 507 -18.33 4.11 2.49
CA ASN A 507 -17.07 3.37 2.65
C ASN A 507 -16.81 3.18 4.14
N PRO A 508 -17.44 2.19 4.80
CA PRO A 508 -17.31 1.98 6.23
C PRO A 508 -15.87 1.61 6.59
N PRO A 509 -15.43 1.88 7.83
CA PRO A 509 -14.11 1.44 8.30
C PRO A 509 -13.92 -0.06 8.13
N TYR A 510 -12.73 -0.48 7.64
CA TYR A 510 -12.48 -1.89 7.31
C TYR A 510 -12.07 -2.72 8.50
N GLN A 511 -11.29 -2.14 9.40
CA GLN A 511 -10.64 -2.83 10.50
C GLN A 511 -10.69 -1.98 11.77
N GLU A 512 -10.65 -2.64 12.93
CA GLU A 512 -10.45 -1.98 14.20
C GLU A 512 -8.98 -1.59 14.36
N THR A 513 -8.72 -0.38 14.88
CA THR A 513 -7.36 0.07 15.17
C THR A 513 -6.92 -0.49 16.52
N ASN A 514 -6.09 -1.51 16.55
CA ASN A 514 -5.52 -2.05 17.77
C ASN A 514 -4.36 -1.16 18.25
N LEU A 515 -4.54 -0.46 19.38
CA LEU A 515 -3.50 0.29 20.10
C LEU A 515 -2.56 -0.62 20.93
N GLY A 516 -2.60 -1.93 20.74
CA GLY A 516 -1.79 -2.90 21.46
C GLY A 516 -0.81 -3.65 20.56
N ASN A 517 0.25 -4.20 21.13
CA ASN A 517 1.35 -4.93 20.49
C ASN A 517 0.95 -6.25 19.78
N GLY A 518 -0.27 -6.36 19.28
CA GLY A 518 -0.77 -7.53 18.55
C GLY A 518 -0.80 -7.30 17.03
N ASN A 519 -0.18 -8.18 16.29
CA ASN A 519 -0.04 -8.15 14.83
C ASN A 519 -1.34 -8.49 14.05
N GLY A 520 -2.50 -7.96 14.43
CA GLY A 520 -3.70 -8.23 13.65
C GLY A 520 -4.92 -7.44 14.09
N SER A 521 -5.47 -6.63 13.20
CA SER A 521 -6.74 -5.94 13.39
C SER A 521 -7.89 -6.79 12.84
N ASP A 522 -9.00 -6.87 13.58
CA ASP A 522 -10.19 -7.60 13.14
C ASP A 522 -11.05 -6.78 12.18
N PRO A 523 -11.69 -7.39 11.17
CA PRO A 523 -12.56 -6.69 10.26
C PRO A 523 -13.85 -6.26 10.95
N ILE A 524 -14.26 -5.01 10.70
CA ILE A 524 -15.52 -4.45 11.25
C ILE A 524 -16.52 -4.03 10.19
N TYR A 525 -16.15 -3.96 8.92
CA TYR A 525 -17.03 -3.51 7.84
C TYR A 525 -18.33 -4.32 7.72
N HIS A 526 -18.28 -5.60 8.05
CA HIS A 526 -19.45 -6.50 8.02
C HIS A 526 -20.52 -6.11 9.05
N LEU A 527 -20.12 -5.54 10.19
CA LEU A 527 -21.04 -5.04 11.21
C LEU A 527 -21.83 -3.83 10.70
N PHE A 528 -21.18 -2.97 9.88
CA PHE A 528 -21.88 -1.85 9.23
C PHE A 528 -22.92 -2.31 8.23
N ILE A 529 -22.64 -3.41 7.49
CA ILE A 529 -23.61 -4.00 6.57
C ILE A 529 -24.85 -4.46 7.34
N ASP A 530 -24.67 -5.18 8.45
CA ASP A 530 -25.78 -5.68 9.25
C ASP A 530 -26.60 -4.54 9.88
N VAL A 531 -25.92 -3.57 10.51
CA VAL A 531 -26.58 -2.43 11.15
C VAL A 531 -27.36 -1.58 10.15
N ALA A 532 -26.79 -1.31 8.97
CA ALA A 532 -27.45 -0.49 7.95
C ALA A 532 -28.75 -1.11 7.41
N LYS A 533 -28.85 -2.44 7.34
CA LYS A 533 -30.07 -3.16 6.96
C LYS A 533 -31.24 -2.87 7.90
N ASP A 534 -30.95 -2.50 9.14
CA ASP A 534 -31.97 -2.27 10.17
C ASP A 534 -32.76 -0.96 9.95
N PHE A 535 -32.20 0.02 9.24
CA PHE A 535 -32.79 1.34 9.10
C PHE A 535 -32.77 1.92 7.66
N SER A 536 -32.57 1.05 6.66
CA SER A 536 -32.68 1.43 5.26
C SER A 536 -33.39 0.38 4.42
N LYS A 537 -33.88 0.79 3.26
CA LYS A 537 -34.39 -0.14 2.25
C LYS A 537 -33.27 -0.67 1.37
N LYS A 538 -32.23 0.13 1.13
CA LYS A 538 -31.10 -0.19 0.23
C LYS A 538 -29.80 0.25 0.85
N THR A 539 -28.77 -0.62 0.77
CA THR A 539 -27.40 -0.26 1.13
C THR A 539 -26.47 -0.47 -0.06
N ILE A 540 -25.52 0.44 -0.26
CA ILE A 540 -24.44 0.31 -1.27
C ILE A 540 -23.12 0.64 -0.58
N PHE A 541 -22.27 -0.40 -0.36
CA PHE A 541 -21.01 -0.23 0.33
C PHE A 541 -19.83 -0.71 -0.50
N ILE A 542 -18.70 0.00 -0.33
CA ILE A 542 -17.39 -0.44 -0.81
C ILE A 542 -16.60 -1.00 0.38
N HIS A 543 -16.00 -2.17 0.22
CA HIS A 543 -15.30 -2.86 1.29
C HIS A 543 -14.36 -3.95 0.74
N PRO A 544 -13.47 -4.54 1.57
CA PRO A 544 -12.64 -5.69 1.20
C PRO A 544 -13.51 -6.86 0.73
N ALA A 545 -13.07 -7.54 -0.34
CA ALA A 545 -13.86 -8.56 -1.01
C ALA A 545 -13.61 -9.99 -0.49
N ARG A 546 -12.73 -10.19 0.48
CA ARG A 546 -12.31 -11.53 0.94
C ARG A 546 -13.46 -12.45 1.34
N PHE A 547 -14.48 -11.93 2.03
CA PHE A 547 -15.60 -12.74 2.45
C PHE A 547 -16.38 -13.36 1.30
N LEU A 548 -16.38 -12.72 0.12
CA LEU A 548 -17.02 -13.27 -1.09
C LEU A 548 -16.40 -14.61 -1.51
N PHE A 549 -15.15 -14.84 -1.16
CA PHE A 549 -14.40 -16.08 -1.40
C PHE A 549 -14.35 -16.99 -0.17
N ASN A 550 -15.15 -16.68 0.84
CA ASN A 550 -15.13 -17.34 2.15
C ASN A 550 -13.74 -17.31 2.82
N ALA A 551 -12.96 -16.29 2.53
CA ALA A 551 -11.61 -16.06 3.04
C ALA A 551 -11.57 -14.86 4.00
N GLY A 552 -10.48 -14.73 4.76
CA GLY A 552 -10.28 -13.66 5.72
C GLY A 552 -10.88 -13.93 7.09
N LYS A 553 -10.80 -12.93 7.98
CA LYS A 553 -11.19 -13.03 9.40
C LYS A 553 -12.68 -12.73 9.68
N THR A 554 -13.50 -12.45 8.68
CA THR A 554 -14.95 -12.34 8.91
C THR A 554 -15.54 -13.69 9.32
N PRO A 555 -16.51 -13.74 10.27
CA PRO A 555 -17.10 -15.00 10.74
C PRO A 555 -17.65 -15.83 9.56
N LYS A 556 -17.30 -17.09 9.49
CA LYS A 556 -17.70 -17.99 8.38
C LYS A 556 -19.22 -18.14 8.26
N GLU A 557 -19.92 -18.15 9.38
CA GLU A 557 -21.38 -18.17 9.41
C GLU A 557 -21.97 -16.91 8.79
N TRP A 558 -21.40 -15.75 9.08
CA TRP A 558 -21.79 -14.49 8.46
C TRP A 558 -21.53 -14.49 6.95
N ASN A 559 -20.36 -14.98 6.52
CA ASN A 559 -20.04 -15.12 5.09
C ASN A 559 -21.09 -15.98 4.39
N THR A 560 -21.42 -17.14 4.95
CA THR A 560 -22.41 -18.06 4.41
C THR A 560 -23.80 -17.42 4.37
N LYS A 561 -24.22 -16.74 5.44
CA LYS A 561 -25.48 -16.01 5.50
C LYS A 561 -25.58 -14.97 4.38
N MET A 562 -24.53 -14.17 4.18
CA MET A 562 -24.52 -13.10 3.16
C MET A 562 -24.47 -13.66 1.74
N LEU A 563 -23.70 -14.71 1.48
CA LEU A 563 -23.61 -15.34 0.16
C LEU A 563 -24.92 -16.04 -0.25
N ASN A 564 -25.75 -16.46 0.72
CA ASN A 564 -27.03 -17.06 0.49
C ASN A 564 -28.23 -16.09 0.58
N ASP A 565 -27.97 -14.82 0.91
CA ASP A 565 -29.03 -13.79 0.97
C ASP A 565 -29.47 -13.40 -0.45
N SER A 566 -30.74 -13.64 -0.75
CA SER A 566 -31.34 -13.32 -2.05
C SER A 566 -31.49 -11.82 -2.32
N HIS A 567 -31.31 -10.97 -1.31
CA HIS A 567 -31.38 -9.51 -1.43
C HIS A 567 -30.00 -8.89 -1.65
N PHE A 568 -28.94 -9.70 -1.64
CA PHE A 568 -27.55 -9.26 -1.71
C PHE A 568 -26.95 -9.54 -3.09
N LYS A 569 -26.27 -8.54 -3.66
CA LYS A 569 -25.55 -8.66 -4.94
C LYS A 569 -24.24 -7.89 -4.96
N VAL A 570 -23.28 -8.35 -5.78
CA VAL A 570 -22.02 -7.65 -6.07
C VAL A 570 -22.23 -6.80 -7.31
N LEU A 571 -22.03 -5.48 -7.15
CA LEU A 571 -22.15 -4.50 -8.25
C LEU A 571 -20.83 -4.39 -9.02
N ASN A 572 -19.71 -4.25 -8.29
CA ASN A 572 -18.38 -4.13 -8.86
C ASN A 572 -17.38 -4.94 -8.05
N TYR A 573 -16.33 -5.38 -8.71
CA TYR A 573 -15.19 -6.06 -8.09
C TYR A 573 -13.89 -5.67 -8.81
N TRP A 574 -12.86 -5.40 -8.03
CA TRP A 574 -11.49 -5.16 -8.48
C TRP A 574 -10.57 -6.13 -7.75
N ASP A 575 -9.75 -6.86 -8.47
CA ASP A 575 -8.79 -7.81 -7.92
C ASP A 575 -7.59 -7.12 -7.28
N LYS A 576 -7.24 -5.94 -7.76
CA LYS A 576 -6.20 -5.09 -7.18
C LYS A 576 -6.83 -3.89 -6.49
N SER A 577 -6.47 -3.69 -5.23
CA SER A 577 -6.91 -2.53 -4.46
C SER A 577 -6.37 -1.20 -5.01
N ASP A 578 -5.20 -1.21 -5.63
CA ASP A 578 -4.57 -0.03 -6.25
C ASP A 578 -5.41 0.55 -7.41
N ASP A 579 -6.24 -0.26 -8.05
CA ASP A 579 -7.19 0.21 -9.09
C ASP A 579 -8.30 1.11 -8.50
N VAL A 580 -8.45 1.12 -7.17
CA VAL A 580 -9.48 1.84 -6.43
C VAL A 580 -8.87 2.86 -5.48
N PHE A 581 -7.92 2.44 -4.66
CA PHE A 581 -7.28 3.24 -3.63
C PHE A 581 -5.77 3.25 -3.84
N ASN A 582 -5.20 4.38 -4.20
CA ASN A 582 -3.76 4.53 -4.34
C ASN A 582 -3.06 4.21 -3.01
N PHE A 583 -1.97 3.45 -3.07
CA PHE A 583 -1.09 3.12 -1.93
C PHE A 583 -1.70 2.20 -0.85
N VAL A 584 -2.75 1.44 -1.16
CA VAL A 584 -3.38 0.51 -0.21
C VAL A 584 -3.35 -0.91 -0.77
N ASP A 585 -2.56 -1.79 -0.18
CA ASP A 585 -2.56 -3.22 -0.54
C ASP A 585 -3.59 -3.99 0.30
N ILE A 586 -4.73 -4.33 -0.32
CA ILE A 586 -5.76 -5.17 0.28
C ILE A 586 -5.84 -6.48 -0.49
N LYS A 587 -5.27 -7.52 0.06
CA LYS A 587 -5.31 -8.87 -0.54
C LYS A 587 -6.75 -9.36 -0.68
N GLY A 588 -7.07 -9.98 -1.81
CA GLY A 588 -8.41 -10.47 -2.14
C GLY A 588 -9.31 -9.43 -2.80
N GLY A 589 -8.78 -8.21 -3.06
CA GLY A 589 -9.46 -7.17 -3.83
C GLY A 589 -10.54 -6.40 -3.06
N ILE A 590 -11.19 -5.51 -3.79
CA ILE A 590 -12.25 -4.60 -3.31
C ILE A 590 -13.55 -4.93 -4.03
N ALA A 591 -14.66 -4.85 -3.30
CA ALA A 591 -15.99 -5.01 -3.88
C ALA A 591 -16.90 -3.84 -3.53
N VAL A 592 -17.79 -3.49 -4.46
CA VAL A 592 -19.01 -2.72 -4.19
C VAL A 592 -20.17 -3.69 -4.17
N THR A 593 -20.87 -3.72 -3.05
CA THR A 593 -22.03 -4.59 -2.86
C THR A 593 -23.29 -3.81 -2.58
N GLN A 594 -24.40 -4.37 -2.95
CA GLN A 594 -25.73 -3.83 -2.66
C GLN A 594 -26.55 -4.88 -1.91
N TRP A 595 -27.23 -4.43 -0.87
CA TRP A 595 -28.37 -5.14 -0.31
C TRP A 595 -29.63 -4.30 -0.53
N ASN A 596 -30.76 -4.94 -0.95
CA ASN A 596 -32.00 -4.23 -1.24
C ASN A 596 -33.19 -5.10 -0.79
N SER A 597 -33.91 -4.65 0.24
CA SER A 597 -35.07 -5.37 0.81
C SER A 597 -36.20 -5.60 -0.18
N SER A 598 -36.32 -4.76 -1.21
CA SER A 598 -37.40 -4.81 -2.22
C SER A 598 -37.03 -5.63 -3.47
N GLU A 599 -35.76 -6.07 -3.59
CA GLU A 599 -35.27 -6.80 -4.78
C GLU A 599 -34.82 -8.19 -4.38
N LYS A 600 -35.34 -9.23 -5.04
CA LYS A 600 -34.84 -10.61 -4.88
C LYS A 600 -34.04 -11.01 -6.11
N THR A 601 -32.85 -11.51 -5.87
CA THR A 601 -31.92 -12.06 -6.87
C THR A 601 -31.59 -13.52 -6.53
N ALA A 602 -31.02 -14.25 -7.48
CA ALA A 602 -30.45 -15.56 -7.15
C ALA A 602 -29.27 -15.39 -6.18
N PRO A 603 -29.20 -16.17 -5.09
CA PRO A 603 -28.06 -16.13 -4.17
C PRO A 603 -26.74 -16.32 -4.89
N ILE A 604 -25.68 -15.70 -4.35
CA ILE A 604 -24.34 -15.77 -4.93
C ILE A 604 -23.75 -17.18 -4.74
N VAL A 605 -23.99 -17.78 -3.57
CA VAL A 605 -23.50 -19.09 -3.11
C VAL A 605 -21.96 -19.18 -3.14
N SER A 606 -21.34 -19.02 -4.30
CA SER A 606 -19.89 -18.96 -4.51
C SER A 606 -19.57 -17.89 -5.51
N PHE A 607 -18.74 -16.94 -5.10
CA PHE A 607 -18.37 -15.79 -5.92
C PHE A 607 -17.16 -16.11 -6.82
N THR A 608 -17.23 -15.68 -8.06
CA THR A 608 -16.09 -15.54 -8.98
C THR A 608 -16.32 -14.36 -9.90
N PRO A 609 -15.30 -13.55 -10.19
CA PRO A 609 -15.42 -12.44 -11.14
C PRO A 609 -15.65 -12.91 -12.58
N HIS A 610 -15.30 -14.16 -12.89
CA HIS A 610 -15.38 -14.72 -14.24
C HIS A 610 -16.76 -15.28 -14.55
N LYS A 611 -17.54 -14.60 -15.37
CA LYS A 611 -18.92 -15.02 -15.75
C LYS A 611 -19.02 -16.46 -16.26
N LYS A 612 -18.04 -16.91 -17.07
CA LYS A 612 -18.03 -18.29 -17.60
C LYS A 612 -17.88 -19.33 -16.51
N LEU A 613 -17.04 -19.05 -15.51
CA LEU A 613 -16.82 -19.97 -14.39
C LEU A 613 -18.03 -20.06 -13.45
N ARG A 614 -18.82 -19.02 -13.28
CA ARG A 614 -20.07 -19.06 -12.50
C ARG A 614 -21.01 -20.16 -13.01
N ASN A 615 -21.15 -20.30 -14.33
CA ASN A 615 -22.01 -21.32 -14.92
C ASN A 615 -21.43 -22.74 -14.72
N ILE A 616 -20.11 -22.90 -14.75
CA ILE A 616 -19.44 -24.17 -14.48
C ILE A 616 -19.63 -24.55 -13.02
N ILE A 617 -19.38 -23.64 -12.09
CA ILE A 617 -19.57 -23.87 -10.64
C ILE A 617 -21.03 -24.26 -10.35
N LYS A 618 -22.01 -23.52 -10.90
CA LYS A 618 -23.42 -23.85 -10.74
C LYS A 618 -23.73 -25.26 -11.20
N LYS A 619 -23.19 -25.69 -12.33
CA LYS A 619 -23.39 -27.08 -12.82
C LYS A 619 -22.76 -28.11 -11.88
N VAL A 620 -21.52 -27.83 -11.41
CA VAL A 620 -20.83 -28.74 -10.47
C VAL A 620 -21.62 -28.90 -9.16
N VAL A 621 -22.08 -27.76 -8.59
CA VAL A 621 -22.87 -27.75 -7.35
C VAL A 621 -24.26 -28.41 -7.55
N HIS A 622 -24.91 -28.20 -8.70
CA HIS A 622 -26.23 -28.79 -9.00
C HIS A 622 -26.21 -30.32 -9.14
N HIS A 623 -25.07 -30.90 -9.50
CA HIS A 623 -24.96 -32.38 -9.63
C HIS A 623 -24.73 -33.09 -8.29
N ASN A 624 -24.84 -32.39 -7.16
CA ASN A 624 -24.65 -32.96 -5.80
C ASN A 624 -23.38 -33.82 -5.66
N MET A 625 -22.33 -33.47 -6.40
CA MET A 625 -21.05 -34.16 -6.30
C MET A 625 -20.44 -33.86 -4.94
N ARG A 626 -19.87 -34.87 -4.29
CA ARG A 626 -19.11 -34.68 -3.06
C ARG A 626 -17.98 -33.70 -3.30
N SER A 627 -17.76 -32.81 -2.35
CA SER A 627 -16.67 -31.81 -2.44
C SER A 627 -15.31 -32.48 -2.18
N PHE A 628 -14.32 -32.10 -2.95
CA PHE A 628 -12.95 -32.53 -2.71
C PHE A 628 -12.42 -32.03 -1.36
N SER A 629 -12.98 -30.93 -0.83
CA SER A 629 -12.65 -30.42 0.51
C SER A 629 -12.89 -31.47 1.61
N ASP A 630 -13.80 -32.40 1.42
CA ASP A 630 -14.12 -33.45 2.42
C ASP A 630 -12.91 -34.32 2.75
N ILE A 631 -12.01 -34.52 1.81
CA ILE A 631 -10.80 -35.32 1.98
C ILE A 631 -9.51 -34.49 2.21
N VAL A 632 -9.62 -33.16 2.29
CA VAL A 632 -8.50 -32.30 2.62
C VAL A 632 -8.44 -32.10 4.12
N TYR A 633 -7.31 -32.44 4.72
CA TYR A 633 -7.09 -32.33 6.16
C TYR A 633 -6.44 -30.97 6.49
N PRO A 634 -6.66 -30.42 7.70
CA PRO A 634 -6.03 -29.17 8.13
C PRO A 634 -4.51 -29.33 8.31
N ARG A 635 -3.77 -28.22 8.24
CA ARG A 635 -2.30 -28.19 8.36
C ARG A 635 -1.79 -28.71 9.71
N ASP A 636 -2.55 -28.53 10.78
CA ASP A 636 -2.23 -28.94 12.15
C ASP A 636 -2.71 -30.36 12.51
N LEU A 637 -2.89 -31.19 11.50
CA LEU A 637 -3.36 -32.57 11.65
C LEU A 637 -2.42 -33.40 12.54
N TYR A 638 -1.11 -33.25 12.35
CA TYR A 638 -0.08 -33.96 13.12
C TYR A 638 0.43 -33.05 14.23
N LYS A 639 0.39 -33.54 15.48
CA LYS A 639 0.81 -32.77 16.65
C LYS A 639 1.76 -33.58 17.51
N LEU A 640 2.63 -32.93 18.26
CA LEU A 640 3.34 -33.53 19.35
C LEU A 640 2.38 -33.85 20.51
N ASN A 641 2.77 -34.75 21.40
CA ASN A 641 2.06 -35.03 22.64
C ASN A 641 2.97 -34.77 23.88
N GLU A 642 2.43 -34.98 25.06
CA GLU A 642 3.13 -34.71 26.32
C GLU A 642 4.39 -35.56 26.50
N SER A 643 4.45 -36.78 25.94
CA SER A 643 5.57 -37.72 26.12
C SER A 643 6.88 -37.13 25.62
N VAL A 644 6.85 -36.24 24.55
CA VAL A 644 8.06 -35.62 24.05
C VAL A 644 8.75 -34.74 25.10
N TYR A 645 7.96 -34.01 25.89
CA TYR A 645 8.45 -33.11 26.91
C TYR A 645 8.82 -33.81 28.22
N ILE A 646 8.14 -34.94 28.53
CA ILE A 646 8.49 -35.76 29.69
C ILE A 646 9.85 -36.45 29.48
N GLU A 647 10.06 -37.00 28.26
CA GLU A 647 11.33 -37.69 27.95
C GLU A 647 12.48 -36.69 27.61
N ASN A 648 12.18 -35.46 27.21
CA ASN A 648 13.17 -34.46 26.82
C ASN A 648 12.84 -33.10 27.49
N PRO A 649 12.96 -32.97 28.80
CA PRO A 649 12.56 -31.76 29.52
C PRO A 649 13.37 -30.50 29.09
N GLU A 650 14.53 -30.67 28.50
CA GLU A 650 15.40 -29.59 28.00
C GLU A 650 14.83 -28.85 26.78
N ILE A 651 13.83 -29.40 26.08
CA ILE A 651 13.16 -28.72 24.96
C ILE A 651 11.96 -27.90 25.41
N GLU A 652 11.52 -28.03 26.66
CA GLU A 652 10.39 -27.28 27.19
C GLU A 652 10.64 -25.77 27.13
N GLY A 653 9.64 -24.99 26.75
CA GLY A 653 9.75 -23.53 26.66
C GLY A 653 10.43 -22.97 25.40
N ARG A 654 10.97 -23.79 24.50
CA ARG A 654 11.52 -23.33 23.22
C ARG A 654 10.44 -22.93 22.20
N HIS A 655 9.20 -23.35 22.41
CA HIS A 655 8.05 -23.03 21.55
C HIS A 655 7.46 -21.65 21.85
N SER A 656 6.78 -21.07 20.87
CA SER A 656 5.99 -19.85 21.06
C SER A 656 4.77 -20.13 21.94
N LYS A 657 4.27 -19.10 22.62
CA LYS A 657 3.08 -19.20 23.47
C LYS A 657 1.88 -19.69 22.67
N GLY A 658 1.25 -20.78 23.11
CA GLY A 658 0.11 -21.40 22.43
C GLY A 658 0.46 -22.50 21.40
N HIS A 659 1.74 -22.70 21.05
CA HIS A 659 2.19 -23.60 20.00
C HIS A 659 3.00 -24.81 20.53
N ARG A 660 2.75 -25.19 21.79
CA ARG A 660 3.51 -26.25 22.47
C ARG A 660 3.50 -27.59 21.74
N TYR A 661 2.40 -27.95 21.14
CA TYR A 661 2.23 -29.25 20.48
C TYR A 661 2.34 -29.21 18.96
N ASP A 662 2.61 -28.06 18.37
CA ASP A 662 2.64 -27.91 16.94
C ASP A 662 3.93 -28.43 16.32
N LEU A 663 3.81 -29.18 15.22
CA LEU A 663 4.92 -29.50 14.35
C LEU A 663 5.22 -28.29 13.43
N GLY A 664 5.73 -27.20 14.02
CA GLY A 664 6.02 -25.95 13.34
C GLY A 664 6.94 -26.10 12.12
N SER A 665 6.97 -25.11 11.24
CA SER A 665 7.86 -25.10 10.07
C SER A 665 9.34 -25.18 10.42
N ASN A 666 9.70 -24.73 11.63
CA ASN A 666 11.07 -24.70 12.15
C ASN A 666 11.36 -25.81 13.17
N VAL A 667 10.47 -26.81 13.31
CA VAL A 667 10.53 -27.82 14.36
C VAL A 667 11.85 -28.60 14.36
N TYR A 668 12.44 -28.87 13.20
CA TYR A 668 13.73 -29.55 13.07
C TYR A 668 14.92 -28.76 13.63
N LYS A 669 14.80 -27.41 13.59
CA LYS A 669 15.77 -26.51 14.19
C LYS A 669 15.51 -26.32 15.68
N LEU A 670 14.22 -26.33 16.06
CA LEU A 670 13.79 -26.06 17.42
C LEU A 670 14.08 -27.25 18.37
N TYR A 671 13.86 -28.48 17.85
CA TYR A 671 14.00 -29.75 18.60
C TYR A 671 14.93 -30.76 17.90
N PRO A 672 16.19 -30.41 17.58
CA PRO A 672 17.09 -31.30 16.86
C PRO A 672 17.35 -32.61 17.57
N GLU A 673 17.18 -32.67 18.90
CA GLU A 673 17.40 -33.83 19.76
C GLU A 673 16.38 -34.98 19.51
N VAL A 674 15.17 -34.63 19.07
CA VAL A 674 14.08 -35.60 18.90
C VAL A 674 13.86 -36.01 17.46
N PHE A 675 14.53 -35.36 16.48
CA PHE A 675 14.43 -35.66 15.06
C PHE A 675 15.74 -36.25 14.51
N TYR A 676 15.66 -37.45 13.93
CA TYR A 676 16.80 -38.20 13.40
C TYR A 676 16.81 -38.16 11.87
N SER A 677 17.98 -38.04 11.26
CA SER A 677 18.14 -38.10 9.80
C SER A 677 18.04 -39.51 9.26
N GLU A 678 18.47 -40.49 10.06
CA GLU A 678 18.35 -41.94 9.78
C GLU A 678 17.50 -42.60 10.86
N LYS A 679 16.81 -43.68 10.51
CA LYS A 679 16.04 -44.44 11.50
C LYS A 679 16.98 -45.05 12.53
N PRO A 680 16.82 -44.76 13.83
CA PRO A 680 17.65 -45.36 14.86
C PRO A 680 17.54 -46.88 14.86
N ASN A 681 18.65 -47.55 15.09
CA ASN A 681 18.74 -49.01 15.21
C ASN A 681 18.22 -49.47 16.60
N ASP A 682 16.96 -49.34 16.82
CA ASP A 682 16.29 -49.76 18.05
C ASP A 682 15.05 -50.57 17.67
N ASP A 683 15.09 -51.89 17.88
CA ASP A 683 14.01 -52.79 17.53
C ASP A 683 12.80 -52.72 18.49
N THR A 684 12.94 -52.01 19.61
CA THR A 684 11.91 -51.90 20.64
C THR A 684 11.03 -50.66 20.48
N THR A 685 11.48 -49.65 19.71
CA THR A 685 10.82 -48.38 19.56
C THR A 685 10.23 -48.20 18.14
N GLU A 686 8.94 -47.86 18.07
CA GLU A 686 8.31 -47.50 16.80
C GLU A 686 8.66 -46.06 16.41
N TYR A 687 9.05 -45.87 15.17
CA TYR A 687 9.40 -44.55 14.62
C TYR A 687 8.44 -44.17 13.49
N ALA A 688 8.07 -42.88 13.47
CA ALA A 688 7.31 -42.20 12.43
C ALA A 688 8.23 -41.33 11.58
N LEU A 689 7.89 -41.18 10.32
CA LEU A 689 8.58 -40.29 9.40
C LEU A 689 7.81 -38.98 9.27
N ILE A 690 8.46 -37.81 9.40
CA ILE A 690 7.82 -36.52 9.28
C ILE A 690 8.43 -35.78 8.10
N TYR A 691 7.57 -35.27 7.22
CA TYR A 691 7.94 -34.45 6.08
C TYR A 691 7.87 -32.98 6.45
N GLY A 692 8.99 -32.32 6.36
CA GLY A 692 9.14 -30.91 6.76
C GLY A 692 10.09 -30.15 5.87
N LYS A 693 10.56 -29.02 6.36
CA LYS A 693 11.59 -28.17 5.72
C LYS A 693 12.74 -27.91 6.67
N LYS A 694 13.96 -27.86 6.12
CA LYS A 694 15.13 -27.28 6.78
C LYS A 694 15.66 -26.16 5.88
N GLY A 695 15.42 -24.91 6.27
CA GLY A 695 15.62 -23.79 5.37
C GLY A 695 14.66 -23.85 4.17
N ASN A 696 15.19 -23.81 2.96
CA ASN A 696 14.40 -23.95 1.72
C ASN A 696 14.27 -25.39 1.22
N GLU A 697 15.00 -26.34 1.79
CA GLU A 697 14.97 -27.73 1.36
C GLU A 697 13.89 -28.53 2.07
N ARG A 698 13.27 -29.46 1.34
CA ARG A 698 12.30 -30.41 1.86
C ARG A 698 13.05 -31.62 2.41
N GLU A 699 12.75 -31.99 3.66
CA GLU A 699 13.46 -33.04 4.37
C GLU A 699 12.50 -33.98 5.09
N LEU A 700 12.87 -35.26 5.14
CA LEU A 700 12.19 -36.31 5.92
C LEU A 700 13.04 -36.63 7.14
N LYS A 701 12.44 -36.60 8.33
CA LYS A 701 13.13 -36.97 9.57
C LYS A 701 12.30 -37.96 10.39
N TRP A 702 13.01 -38.81 11.06
CA TRP A 702 12.45 -39.80 11.96
C TRP A 702 12.23 -39.23 13.34
N ILE A 703 11.11 -39.62 14.00
CA ILE A 703 10.78 -39.27 15.37
C ILE A 703 10.11 -40.50 16.02
N LYS A 704 10.22 -40.67 17.33
CA LYS A 704 9.49 -41.70 18.03
C LYS A 704 7.99 -41.53 17.83
N SER A 705 7.25 -42.59 17.43
CA SER A 705 5.81 -42.57 17.24
C SER A 705 5.06 -42.19 18.52
N SER A 706 5.61 -42.54 19.68
CA SER A 706 5.08 -42.21 21.01
C SER A 706 5.02 -40.70 21.28
N TYR A 707 5.81 -39.89 20.59
CA TYR A 707 5.84 -38.43 20.72
C TYR A 707 4.75 -37.70 19.91
N LEU A 708 4.04 -38.43 19.07
CA LEU A 708 3.05 -37.88 18.15
C LEU A 708 1.62 -38.22 18.53
N LYS A 709 0.70 -37.29 18.31
CA LYS A 709 -0.72 -37.54 18.20
C LYS A 709 -0.98 -37.97 16.76
N LEU A 710 -1.25 -39.23 16.56
CA LEU A 710 -1.39 -39.84 15.23
C LEU A 710 -2.84 -39.78 14.76
N PRO A 711 -3.15 -39.10 13.65
CA PRO A 711 -4.49 -39.08 13.06
C PRO A 711 -4.80 -40.36 12.27
N GLU A 712 -6.08 -40.52 11.88
CA GLU A 712 -6.57 -41.70 11.16
C GLU A 712 -5.82 -41.97 9.85
N ASN A 713 -5.43 -40.95 9.11
CA ASN A 713 -4.75 -41.10 7.83
C ASN A 713 -3.23 -41.38 7.96
N PHE A 714 -2.71 -41.54 9.18
CA PHE A 714 -1.29 -41.83 9.39
C PHE A 714 -0.85 -43.18 8.81
N LYS A 715 -1.70 -44.17 8.93
CA LYS A 715 -1.43 -45.56 8.45
C LYS A 715 -1.79 -45.79 6.99
N SER A 716 -2.22 -44.74 6.26
CA SER A 716 -2.78 -44.86 4.92
C SER A 716 -1.92 -44.07 3.92
N TRP A 717 -2.12 -44.36 2.63
CA TRP A 717 -1.60 -43.59 1.54
C TRP A 717 -2.34 -42.25 1.46
N LYS A 718 -1.65 -41.17 1.09
CA LYS A 718 -2.17 -39.78 1.01
C LYS A 718 -1.36 -38.94 0.04
N VAL A 719 -1.82 -37.75 -0.25
CA VAL A 719 -1.06 -36.75 -1.04
C VAL A 719 -0.71 -35.58 -0.13
N PHE A 720 0.56 -35.18 -0.12
CA PHE A 720 1.02 -33.96 0.53
C PHE A 720 1.11 -32.83 -0.47
N ILE A 721 0.60 -31.64 -0.09
CA ILE A 721 0.74 -30.39 -0.82
C ILE A 721 1.29 -29.32 0.12
N PRO A 722 2.04 -28.32 -0.37
CA PRO A 722 2.41 -27.17 0.45
C PRO A 722 1.17 -26.44 0.96
N LYS A 723 1.22 -25.91 2.18
CA LYS A 723 0.16 -25.08 2.73
C LYS A 723 -0.06 -23.82 1.88
N ALA A 724 1.02 -23.30 1.28
CA ALA A 724 1.01 -22.10 0.45
C ALA A 724 1.85 -22.32 -0.81
N ASN A 725 1.36 -21.81 -1.93
CA ASN A 725 2.09 -21.74 -3.19
C ASN A 725 1.50 -20.65 -4.11
N GLY A 726 2.35 -20.08 -4.96
CA GLY A 726 1.96 -19.10 -5.96
C GLY A 726 1.46 -17.79 -5.36
N ALA A 727 0.73 -17.02 -6.16
CA ALA A 727 0.19 -15.70 -5.80
C ALA A 727 -1.34 -15.68 -5.65
N GLY A 728 -2.03 -16.81 -5.78
CA GLY A 728 -3.50 -16.87 -5.80
C GLY A 728 -4.09 -16.57 -7.18
N ILE A 729 -3.31 -16.73 -8.24
CA ILE A 729 -3.76 -16.52 -9.62
C ILE A 729 -4.60 -17.72 -10.08
N LEU A 730 -5.70 -17.44 -10.78
CA LEU A 730 -6.60 -18.45 -11.28
C LEU A 730 -5.88 -19.50 -12.15
N GLY A 731 -5.98 -20.77 -11.78
CA GLY A 731 -5.42 -21.89 -12.54
C GLY A 731 -3.91 -22.11 -12.39
N GLU A 732 -3.25 -21.41 -11.42
CA GLU A 732 -1.82 -21.60 -11.15
C GLU A 732 -1.47 -23.06 -10.80
N VAL A 733 -0.22 -23.43 -11.06
CA VAL A 733 0.27 -24.79 -10.83
C VAL A 733 0.54 -25.00 -9.34
N LEU A 734 0.09 -26.12 -8.79
CA LEU A 734 0.43 -26.54 -7.43
C LEU A 734 1.92 -26.93 -7.36
N SER A 735 2.65 -26.35 -6.42
CA SER A 735 4.08 -26.62 -6.25
C SER A 735 4.30 -28.05 -5.75
N ALA A 736 4.94 -28.86 -6.59
CA ALA A 736 5.47 -30.18 -6.28
C ALA A 736 4.65 -30.98 -5.23
N PRO A 737 3.39 -31.38 -5.51
CA PRO A 737 2.66 -32.29 -4.66
C PRO A 737 3.37 -33.65 -4.68
N MET A 738 3.33 -34.38 -3.57
CA MET A 738 3.98 -35.68 -3.46
C MET A 738 3.07 -36.73 -2.78
N ILE A 739 3.34 -38.01 -3.04
CA ILE A 739 2.67 -39.10 -2.37
C ILE A 739 3.29 -39.27 -0.98
N GLY A 740 2.45 -39.26 0.05
CA GLY A 740 2.79 -39.63 1.42
C GLY A 740 2.52 -41.12 1.64
N GLU A 741 3.56 -41.83 2.04
CA GLU A 741 3.48 -43.27 2.34
C GLU A 741 2.81 -43.53 3.71
N PRO A 742 2.31 -44.75 3.99
CA PRO A 742 1.91 -45.10 5.33
C PRO A 742 3.01 -44.81 6.36
N TYR A 743 2.62 -44.43 7.57
CA TYR A 743 3.49 -44.09 8.69
C TYR A 743 4.32 -42.80 8.47
N THR A 744 3.89 -41.94 7.53
CA THR A 744 4.49 -40.62 7.28
C THR A 744 3.50 -39.50 7.61
N GLY A 745 3.94 -38.53 8.41
CA GLY A 745 3.23 -37.32 8.71
C GLY A 745 3.91 -36.09 8.11
N HIS A 746 3.43 -34.89 8.43
CA HIS A 746 4.03 -33.63 7.96
C HIS A 746 4.01 -32.53 9.02
N THR A 747 4.87 -31.53 8.84
CA THR A 747 4.86 -30.27 9.61
C THR A 747 3.77 -29.33 9.12
N LEU A 748 3.51 -28.24 9.85
CA LEU A 748 2.56 -27.18 9.48
C LEU A 748 2.83 -26.54 8.09
N THR A 749 3.94 -26.83 7.45
CA THR A 749 4.31 -26.36 6.10
C THR A 749 3.47 -27.05 5.01
N PHE A 750 2.85 -28.17 5.31
CA PHE A 750 2.12 -29.02 4.36
C PHE A 750 0.69 -29.28 4.81
N LEU A 751 -0.11 -29.78 3.89
CA LEU A 751 -1.44 -30.35 4.09
C LEU A 751 -1.47 -31.77 3.57
N SER A 752 -2.29 -32.64 4.15
CA SER A 752 -2.57 -33.96 3.60
C SER A 752 -3.94 -34.03 2.95
N ILE A 753 -4.02 -34.79 1.86
CA ILE A 753 -5.23 -35.08 1.12
C ILE A 753 -5.43 -36.57 1.12
N GLY A 754 -6.57 -36.99 1.61
CA GLY A 754 -7.05 -38.38 1.56
C GLY A 754 -6.54 -39.29 2.67
N ASN A 755 -7.18 -40.47 2.71
CA ASN A 755 -6.93 -41.59 3.59
C ASN A 755 -7.17 -42.86 2.75
N PHE A 756 -6.15 -43.19 1.89
CA PHE A 756 -6.30 -44.19 0.84
C PHE A 756 -5.69 -45.53 1.23
N ASN A 757 -6.29 -46.60 0.77
CA ASN A 757 -5.81 -47.94 1.05
C ASN A 757 -4.63 -48.33 0.14
N THR A 758 -4.56 -47.76 -1.05
CA THR A 758 -3.55 -48.12 -2.05
C THR A 758 -2.78 -46.90 -2.56
N ARG A 759 -1.58 -47.13 -3.09
CA ARG A 759 -0.75 -46.13 -3.74
C ARG A 759 -1.40 -45.63 -5.02
N GLU A 760 -2.11 -46.46 -5.71
CA GLU A 760 -2.83 -46.20 -6.96
C GLU A 760 -3.90 -45.12 -6.76
N GLU A 761 -4.70 -45.26 -5.69
CA GLU A 761 -5.71 -44.23 -5.31
C GLU A 761 -5.05 -42.87 -5.02
N ALA A 762 -3.98 -42.86 -4.22
CA ALA A 762 -3.23 -41.65 -3.95
C ALA A 762 -2.63 -41.03 -5.23
N THR A 763 -2.15 -41.86 -6.16
CA THR A 763 -1.62 -41.45 -7.45
C THR A 763 -2.70 -40.83 -8.35
N ALA A 764 -3.90 -41.42 -8.36
CA ALA A 764 -5.05 -40.90 -9.09
C ALA A 764 -5.41 -39.48 -8.59
N VAL A 765 -5.49 -39.29 -7.27
CA VAL A 765 -5.75 -37.99 -6.66
C VAL A 765 -4.65 -36.99 -6.98
N LEU A 766 -3.38 -37.39 -6.90
CA LEU A 766 -2.25 -36.53 -7.26
C LEU A 766 -2.36 -36.07 -8.72
N LYS A 767 -2.70 -36.93 -9.64
CA LYS A 767 -2.92 -36.58 -11.06
C LYS A 767 -4.13 -35.65 -11.22
N TYR A 768 -5.22 -35.91 -10.49
CA TYR A 768 -6.46 -35.14 -10.56
C TYR A 768 -6.23 -33.68 -10.15
N ILE A 769 -5.58 -33.43 -9.01
CA ILE A 769 -5.32 -32.06 -8.53
C ILE A 769 -4.39 -31.26 -9.45
N GLN A 770 -3.60 -31.92 -10.31
CA GLN A 770 -2.76 -31.28 -11.29
C GLN A 770 -3.50 -30.95 -12.60
N THR A 771 -4.73 -31.43 -12.81
CA THR A 771 -5.50 -31.11 -14.01
C THR A 771 -5.87 -29.65 -14.09
N LYS A 772 -6.02 -29.11 -15.30
CA LYS A 772 -6.52 -27.75 -15.52
C LYS A 772 -7.90 -27.54 -14.89
N PHE A 773 -8.76 -28.56 -14.92
CA PHE A 773 -10.10 -28.52 -14.36
C PHE A 773 -10.08 -28.31 -12.85
N ALA A 774 -9.40 -29.17 -12.09
CA ALA A 774 -9.29 -29.05 -10.64
C ALA A 774 -8.63 -27.73 -10.22
N ARG A 775 -7.52 -27.33 -10.88
CA ARG A 775 -6.81 -26.06 -10.57
C ARG A 775 -7.66 -24.82 -10.88
N THR A 776 -8.45 -24.84 -11.94
CA THR A 776 -9.35 -23.74 -12.27
C THR A 776 -10.43 -23.58 -11.19
N LEU A 777 -11.04 -24.69 -10.75
CA LEU A 777 -12.06 -24.66 -9.70
C LEU A 777 -11.47 -24.31 -8.33
N LEU A 778 -10.29 -24.84 -8.00
CA LEU A 778 -9.52 -24.40 -6.82
C LEU A 778 -9.27 -22.90 -6.84
N GLY A 779 -8.79 -22.36 -7.95
CA GLY A 779 -8.49 -20.93 -8.12
C GLY A 779 -9.72 -20.01 -8.01
N THR A 780 -10.93 -20.53 -8.02
CA THR A 780 -12.14 -19.71 -7.80
C THR A 780 -12.30 -19.28 -6.35
N LEU A 781 -11.74 -20.02 -5.39
CA LEU A 781 -11.75 -19.70 -3.96
C LEU A 781 -10.35 -19.38 -3.41
N LYS A 782 -9.28 -19.83 -4.09
CA LYS A 782 -7.89 -19.54 -3.74
C LYS A 782 -7.48 -18.15 -4.27
N VAL A 783 -7.69 -17.12 -3.49
CA VAL A 783 -7.37 -15.72 -3.81
C VAL A 783 -6.10 -15.22 -3.12
N THR A 784 -5.40 -16.13 -2.43
CA THR A 784 -4.11 -15.90 -1.77
C THR A 784 -3.18 -17.06 -2.07
N GLN A 785 -1.96 -17.01 -1.56
CA GLN A 785 -1.02 -18.13 -1.67
C GLN A 785 -1.44 -19.40 -0.91
N ASP A 786 -2.33 -19.29 0.09
CA ASP A 786 -2.70 -20.40 0.96
C ASP A 786 -3.67 -21.40 0.29
N ASN A 787 -3.55 -22.67 0.67
CA ASN A 787 -4.37 -23.79 0.17
C ASN A 787 -5.21 -24.46 1.29
N PRO A 788 -5.93 -23.73 2.16
CA PRO A 788 -6.71 -24.36 3.22
C PRO A 788 -7.83 -25.22 2.66
N LYS A 789 -8.38 -26.12 3.49
CA LYS A 789 -9.47 -27.03 3.15
C LYS A 789 -10.61 -26.33 2.37
N ASP A 790 -11.05 -25.16 2.82
CA ASP A 790 -12.19 -24.43 2.26
C ASP A 790 -11.97 -23.97 0.81
N THR A 791 -10.72 -23.76 0.39
CA THR A 791 -10.42 -23.36 -1.00
C THR A 791 -10.74 -24.48 -2.02
N TRP A 792 -10.85 -25.71 -1.57
CA TRP A 792 -11.18 -26.89 -2.39
C TRP A 792 -12.68 -27.14 -2.51
N ALA A 793 -13.53 -26.33 -1.88
CA ALA A 793 -14.97 -26.57 -1.82
C ALA A 793 -15.66 -26.65 -3.19
N ASN A 794 -15.18 -25.93 -4.19
CA ASN A 794 -15.73 -25.96 -5.55
C ASN A 794 -15.13 -27.07 -6.44
N VAL A 795 -14.12 -27.78 -5.96
CA VAL A 795 -13.53 -28.92 -6.69
C VAL A 795 -14.36 -30.18 -6.39
N PRO A 796 -15.00 -30.81 -7.38
CA PRO A 796 -15.78 -32.02 -7.14
C PRO A 796 -14.88 -33.25 -6.96
N MET A 797 -15.33 -34.18 -6.18
CA MET A 797 -14.77 -35.55 -6.20
C MET A 797 -15.04 -36.17 -7.57
N GLN A 798 -14.09 -36.95 -8.06
CA GLN A 798 -14.25 -37.79 -9.27
C GLN A 798 -14.17 -39.22 -8.81
N ASP A 799 -15.02 -40.10 -9.38
CA ASP A 799 -15.04 -41.52 -9.13
C ASP A 799 -13.80 -42.20 -9.69
#